data_e6b85e9ad704e3a3a2e474a9750cb80f
#
_entry.id   e6b85e9ad704e3a3a2e474a9750cb80f
#
_cell.length_a   1.000
_cell.length_b   1.000
_cell.length_c   1.000
_cell.angle_alpha   90.00
_cell.angle_beta   90.00
_cell.angle_gamma   90.00
#
_symmetry.space_group_name_H-M   'P 1'
#
loop_
_entity.id
_entity.type
_entity.pdbx_description
1 polymer ?
#
loop_
_entity_poly.entity_id
_entity_poly.type
_entity_poly.pdbx_seq_one_letter_code
_entity_poly.pdbx_strand_id
1 'polypeptide(L)'
;MLTGEHSGRRNYLDNGNNKMAIQQADKLLKKHKDLHCAKVLKAIGLQRTGKQDEAFSLAQEVTSLEPTDDNSLQALTILYREMHRPELVTKLYEAAVKKVPLSEEYHSHLFMAYARVGEYKKMQQAGMALYKIVPKNPYYFWSVMSLVMQAISAQDEKLSQTMFLPLAERMVEKMVKEDKIEAEAEVQLYFMILERLGKCEEALDVIKGPLGEKLTSELQSRESKCMMLYRRLQRWPDCNALAHKLLLKNPDDWQFYLAYFDSLFHLIDQSWSPPQEGEHCSEGAVHHTVAEVVRFVEERIKSEDHKDSRSLRGPYLARLELMHRLRERGCPEESLLGEPLELMVQFFAKFGDKPCCITDLSIYVHLLSHDQHVQFINRLSESAPVGQPGPEGLSFPDDTKALQRHLCVCQLSRALGLHHALDAAGKLRLIAELKAHYRYGLKFGKDALKTELQFSDMYCLMAAHVYVDLWTESGDEDMAWQCLGLLQEGLSNSPSNAQFKLLLLLLYCRLGAFEPVVDLYASLDAKHVQHDTIGFLLTRYAESLGQFAAASQACNFSLRFFHSNQKDTSEYIIQAYKYGAFEKIPEFIALRNRLNQSLHFAQVRTERMLLDLFLEADIVLSLEESVKAMCLSAEEDDIPWDNMRDNRDLTVFTCWDPKERRLTDEHRQHSLEDERIWLRIRSLTLRLLTSLATLGHKPSLLNSELATENGVGDKASGLHGLLAQLHQTLQTAAQLAEKRKQYPFLGPPSTRLAAALSCGSCQCQAAALQLSAHIHELDGVGLDESSELQTQMCNTFKSLAVQLQEMLTKCKGDLQEMKEGKLKTRPSLLENLIFFVETVCVVFWVASYSAKVLRPLKTSLQKKKKKKKDASTTQPAVMCGFQELTARLQDLLAQALEHIRGQEVIITAIQLSTLTLEGSTEEEWSFTKAAVDKLQSSHLRSLQEAGDLLKKRAETLKNLKI
;
A
#
# COMPACT_ATOMS: atom_id res chain seq x y z
N MET A 1 25.75 11.28 -44.33
CA MET A 1 24.35 11.63 -44.67
C MET A 1 23.32 10.69 -44.02
N LEU A 2 23.56 9.39 -43.90
CA LEU A 2 22.63 8.45 -43.27
C LEU A 2 22.41 8.68 -41.75
N THR A 3 23.44 9.13 -41.03
CA THR A 3 23.37 9.39 -39.57
C THR A 3 22.45 10.58 -39.18
N GLY A 4 22.35 11.61 -40.03
CA GLY A 4 21.48 12.77 -39.78
C GLY A 4 19.98 12.49 -39.98
N GLU A 5 19.66 11.57 -40.88
CA GLU A 5 18.27 11.18 -41.15
C GLU A 5 17.68 10.23 -40.06
N HIS A 6 18.55 9.44 -39.39
CA HIS A 6 18.14 8.61 -38.23
C HIS A 6 17.87 9.45 -36.98
N SER A 7 18.65 10.50 -36.74
CA SER A 7 18.48 11.42 -35.63
C SER A 7 17.12 12.14 -35.66
N GLY A 8 16.68 12.61 -36.84
CA GLY A 8 15.38 13.28 -36.99
C GLY A 8 14.18 12.40 -36.72
N ARG A 9 14.28 11.08 -36.86
CA ARG A 9 13.16 10.13 -36.67
C ARG A 9 13.03 9.65 -35.25
N ARG A 10 14.14 9.48 -34.57
CA ARG A 10 14.18 9.27 -33.11
C ARG A 10 13.51 10.46 -32.42
N ASN A 11 13.72 11.68 -32.88
CA ASN A 11 13.04 12.88 -32.40
C ASN A 11 11.50 12.80 -32.50
N TYR A 12 10.91 12.21 -33.55
CA TYR A 12 9.46 12.06 -33.64
C TYR A 12 8.93 11.07 -32.61
N LEU A 13 9.63 9.97 -32.35
CA LEU A 13 9.26 9.00 -31.32
C LEU A 13 9.47 9.58 -29.91
N ASP A 14 10.54 10.31 -29.69
CA ASP A 14 10.85 10.97 -28.42
C ASP A 14 9.86 12.08 -28.10
N ASN A 15 9.33 12.76 -29.13
CA ASN A 15 8.26 13.77 -29.00
C ASN A 15 6.82 13.19 -29.02
N GLY A 16 6.67 11.87 -29.00
CA GLY A 16 5.35 11.21 -28.97
C GLY A 16 4.58 11.22 -30.30
N ASN A 17 5.18 11.72 -31.39
CA ASN A 17 4.53 11.77 -32.69
C ASN A 17 4.68 10.46 -33.47
N ASN A 18 4.11 9.39 -32.92
CA ASN A 18 4.24 8.02 -33.40
C ASN A 18 3.72 7.84 -34.86
N LYS A 19 2.65 8.53 -35.24
CA LYS A 19 2.10 8.45 -36.60
C LYS A 19 3.07 8.99 -37.63
N MET A 20 3.72 10.12 -37.36
CA MET A 20 4.74 10.69 -38.24
C MET A 20 5.99 9.81 -38.33
N ALA A 21 6.40 9.21 -37.20
CA ALA A 21 7.51 8.27 -37.18
C ALA A 21 7.28 7.08 -38.11
N ILE A 22 6.09 6.47 -38.05
CA ILE A 22 5.67 5.37 -38.93
C ILE A 22 5.72 5.79 -40.41
N GLN A 23 5.11 6.95 -40.76
CA GLN A 23 5.10 7.43 -42.14
C GLN A 23 6.50 7.70 -42.69
N GLN A 24 7.38 8.27 -41.87
CA GLN A 24 8.77 8.54 -42.30
C GLN A 24 9.59 7.25 -42.41
N ALA A 25 9.32 6.27 -41.52
CA ALA A 25 9.94 4.95 -41.64
C ALA A 25 9.50 4.25 -42.94
N ASP A 26 8.21 4.31 -43.29
CA ASP A 26 7.68 3.74 -44.55
C ASP A 26 8.26 4.39 -45.80
N LYS A 27 8.46 5.71 -45.80
CA LYS A 27 9.13 6.41 -46.93
C LYS A 27 10.56 5.92 -47.13
N LEU A 28 11.27 5.63 -46.02
CA LEU A 28 12.63 5.09 -46.16
C LEU A 28 12.66 3.66 -46.63
N LEU A 29 11.80 2.82 -46.06
CA LEU A 29 11.73 1.41 -46.41
C LEU A 29 11.29 1.19 -47.85
N LYS A 30 10.59 2.16 -48.47
CA LYS A 30 10.35 2.17 -49.92
C LYS A 30 11.61 2.39 -50.73
N LYS A 31 12.57 3.18 -50.20
CA LYS A 31 13.84 3.46 -50.90
C LYS A 31 14.92 2.41 -50.57
N HIS A 32 14.93 1.94 -49.32
CA HIS A 32 15.93 1.01 -48.78
C HIS A 32 15.24 -0.08 -47.99
N LYS A 33 14.88 -1.18 -48.62
CA LYS A 33 14.11 -2.29 -48.03
C LYS A 33 14.86 -2.99 -46.89
N ASP A 34 16.18 -2.98 -46.91
CA ASP A 34 17.05 -3.72 -45.99
C ASP A 34 17.53 -2.87 -44.79
N LEU A 35 16.93 -1.72 -44.55
CA LEU A 35 17.32 -0.83 -43.47
C LEU A 35 16.69 -1.30 -42.13
N HIS A 36 17.40 -2.20 -41.42
CA HIS A 36 16.89 -2.87 -40.22
C HIS A 36 16.46 -1.88 -39.14
N CYS A 37 17.25 -0.86 -38.82
CA CYS A 37 16.94 0.16 -37.86
C CYS A 37 15.61 0.88 -38.19
N ALA A 38 15.32 1.18 -39.45
CA ALA A 38 14.06 1.82 -39.85
C ALA A 38 12.85 0.89 -39.65
N LYS A 39 12.99 -0.42 -39.87
CA LYS A 39 11.97 -1.42 -39.57
C LYS A 39 11.62 -1.43 -38.06
N VAL A 40 12.66 -1.39 -37.21
CA VAL A 40 12.48 -1.39 -35.75
C VAL A 40 11.88 -0.08 -35.24
N LEU A 41 12.30 1.09 -35.76
CA LEU A 41 11.68 2.38 -35.42
C LEU A 41 10.21 2.44 -35.84
N LYS A 42 9.85 1.84 -36.99
CA LYS A 42 8.44 1.64 -37.38
C LYS A 42 7.71 0.76 -36.36
N ALA A 43 8.32 -0.35 -35.95
CA ALA A 43 7.73 -1.25 -34.96
C ALA A 43 7.51 -0.56 -33.60
N ILE A 44 8.43 0.30 -33.13
CA ILE A 44 8.21 1.12 -31.91
C ILE A 44 6.99 2.03 -32.08
N GLY A 45 6.88 2.71 -33.23
CA GLY A 45 5.69 3.53 -33.52
C GLY A 45 4.39 2.73 -33.52
N LEU A 46 4.39 1.52 -34.12
CA LEU A 46 3.24 0.61 -34.12
C LEU A 46 2.87 0.14 -32.71
N GLN A 47 3.86 -0.24 -31.88
CA GLN A 47 3.66 -0.61 -30.49
C GLN A 47 2.94 0.50 -29.71
N ARG A 48 3.43 1.73 -29.83
CA ARG A 48 2.88 2.91 -29.13
C ARG A 48 1.52 3.36 -29.67
N THR A 49 1.11 2.90 -30.86
CA THR A 49 -0.22 3.14 -31.45
C THR A 49 -1.20 1.99 -31.24
N GLY A 50 -0.81 0.97 -30.43
CA GLY A 50 -1.67 -0.16 -30.06
C GLY A 50 -1.65 -1.34 -31.03
N LYS A 51 -0.85 -1.30 -32.09
CA LYS A 51 -0.71 -2.39 -33.06
C LYS A 51 0.42 -3.36 -32.68
N GLN A 52 0.21 -4.06 -31.57
CA GLN A 52 1.26 -4.89 -30.93
C GLN A 52 1.72 -6.06 -31.80
N ASP A 53 0.79 -6.76 -32.45
CA ASP A 53 1.11 -7.95 -33.26
C ASP A 53 1.95 -7.59 -34.50
N GLU A 54 1.60 -6.50 -35.19
CA GLU A 54 2.38 -5.98 -36.32
C GLU A 54 3.79 -5.55 -35.87
N ALA A 55 3.87 -4.88 -34.71
CA ALA A 55 5.15 -4.45 -34.16
C ALA A 55 6.04 -5.63 -33.78
N PHE A 56 5.48 -6.65 -33.15
CA PHE A 56 6.20 -7.86 -32.74
C PHE A 56 6.70 -8.65 -33.96
N SER A 57 5.86 -8.82 -34.98
CA SER A 57 6.24 -9.48 -36.22
C SER A 57 7.44 -8.82 -36.92
N LEU A 58 7.43 -7.47 -37.01
CA LEU A 58 8.56 -6.71 -37.56
C LEU A 58 9.82 -6.84 -36.71
N ALA A 59 9.67 -6.83 -35.39
CA ALA A 59 10.80 -7.01 -34.47
C ALA A 59 11.44 -8.40 -34.63
N GLN A 60 10.62 -9.45 -34.74
CA GLN A 60 11.11 -10.82 -34.94
C GLN A 60 11.80 -11.00 -36.28
N GLU A 61 11.28 -10.38 -37.37
CA GLU A 61 11.93 -10.37 -38.69
C GLU A 61 13.36 -9.82 -38.57
N VAL A 62 13.54 -8.66 -37.92
CA VAL A 62 14.88 -8.08 -37.77
C VAL A 62 15.76 -8.91 -36.81
N THR A 63 15.19 -9.41 -35.71
CA THR A 63 15.95 -10.24 -34.77
C THR A 63 16.43 -11.53 -35.38
N SER A 64 15.66 -12.15 -36.29
CA SER A 64 16.06 -13.40 -36.99
C SER A 64 17.25 -13.22 -37.90
N LEU A 65 17.51 -12.00 -38.32
CA LEU A 65 18.71 -11.63 -39.13
C LEU A 65 19.97 -11.46 -38.25
N GLU A 66 19.81 -11.51 -36.91
CA GLU A 66 20.87 -11.34 -35.93
C GLU A 66 21.73 -10.10 -36.21
N PRO A 67 21.16 -8.88 -36.09
CA PRO A 67 21.86 -7.64 -36.41
C PRO A 67 23.05 -7.42 -35.50
N THR A 68 24.10 -6.78 -36.04
CA THR A 68 25.33 -6.40 -35.31
C THR A 68 25.59 -4.89 -35.34
N ASP A 69 24.65 -4.10 -35.84
CA ASP A 69 24.72 -2.65 -35.79
C ASP A 69 24.07 -2.10 -34.53
N ASP A 70 24.75 -1.17 -33.86
CA ASP A 70 24.32 -0.61 -32.56
C ASP A 70 22.94 0.03 -32.62
N ASN A 71 22.62 0.72 -33.71
CA ASN A 71 21.33 1.39 -33.86
C ASN A 71 20.15 0.41 -33.85
N SER A 72 20.27 -0.71 -34.57
CA SER A 72 19.24 -1.76 -34.58
C SER A 72 19.16 -2.47 -33.23
N LEU A 73 20.28 -2.78 -32.59
CA LEU A 73 20.34 -3.43 -31.28
C LEU A 73 19.72 -2.55 -30.20
N GLN A 74 20.06 -1.25 -30.17
CA GLN A 74 19.45 -0.32 -29.20
C GLN A 74 17.96 -0.13 -29.45
N ALA A 75 17.52 0.01 -30.70
CA ALA A 75 16.12 0.16 -31.04
C ALA A 75 15.31 -1.10 -30.66
N LEU A 76 15.81 -2.30 -30.96
CA LEU A 76 15.19 -3.57 -30.54
C LEU A 76 15.13 -3.69 -29.03
N THR A 77 16.16 -3.27 -28.32
CA THR A 77 16.18 -3.25 -26.84
C THR A 77 15.08 -2.37 -26.29
N ILE A 78 14.89 -1.17 -26.83
CA ILE A 78 13.80 -0.25 -26.44
C ILE A 78 12.45 -0.91 -26.69
N LEU A 79 12.24 -1.45 -27.88
CA LEU A 79 10.98 -2.09 -28.29
C LEU A 79 10.63 -3.28 -27.40
N TYR A 80 11.54 -4.23 -27.18
CA TYR A 80 11.28 -5.39 -26.33
C TYR A 80 11.04 -5.01 -24.86
N ARG A 81 11.68 -3.94 -24.38
CA ARG A 81 11.40 -3.40 -23.04
C ARG A 81 10.01 -2.76 -22.96
N GLU A 82 9.58 -2.04 -23.99
CA GLU A 82 8.21 -1.50 -24.07
C GLU A 82 7.15 -2.59 -24.20
N MET A 83 7.49 -3.72 -24.79
CA MET A 83 6.64 -4.92 -24.87
C MET A 83 6.66 -5.79 -23.60
N HIS A 84 7.40 -5.38 -22.57
CA HIS A 84 7.61 -6.17 -21.34
C HIS A 84 8.19 -7.58 -21.59
N ARG A 85 9.06 -7.70 -22.60
CA ARG A 85 9.73 -8.94 -23.01
C ARG A 85 11.26 -8.85 -22.87
N PRO A 86 11.79 -8.59 -21.63
CA PRO A 86 13.23 -8.40 -21.42
C PRO A 86 14.07 -9.66 -21.77
N GLU A 87 13.47 -10.85 -21.73
CA GLU A 87 14.12 -12.11 -22.11
C GLU A 87 14.52 -12.17 -23.60
N LEU A 88 13.87 -11.39 -24.44
CA LEU A 88 14.24 -11.30 -25.86
C LEU A 88 15.49 -10.44 -26.05
N VAL A 89 15.74 -9.48 -25.17
CA VAL A 89 16.94 -8.66 -25.16
C VAL A 89 18.18 -9.50 -24.86
N THR A 90 18.08 -10.48 -23.95
CA THR A 90 19.19 -11.40 -23.67
C THR A 90 19.58 -12.20 -24.90
N LYS A 91 18.60 -12.80 -25.59
CA LYS A 91 18.82 -13.56 -26.82
C LYS A 91 19.45 -12.69 -27.92
N LEU A 92 19.04 -11.44 -28.04
CA LEU A 92 19.56 -10.48 -29.01
C LEU A 92 21.06 -10.23 -28.80
N TYR A 93 21.46 -9.95 -27.55
CA TYR A 93 22.89 -9.71 -27.24
C TYR A 93 23.71 -10.99 -27.14
N GLU A 94 23.15 -12.15 -26.83
CA GLU A 94 23.81 -13.45 -26.96
C GLU A 94 24.23 -13.70 -28.41
N ALA A 95 23.34 -13.41 -29.37
CA ALA A 95 23.66 -13.53 -30.80
C ALA A 95 24.73 -12.51 -31.25
N ALA A 96 24.61 -11.25 -30.80
CA ALA A 96 25.58 -10.20 -31.13
C ALA A 96 26.98 -10.50 -30.58
N VAL A 97 27.10 -10.95 -29.33
CA VAL A 97 28.39 -11.38 -28.74
C VAL A 97 28.97 -12.59 -29.46
N LYS A 98 28.14 -13.55 -29.89
CA LYS A 98 28.59 -14.73 -30.63
C LYS A 98 29.20 -14.35 -31.99
N LYS A 99 28.63 -13.31 -32.64
CA LYS A 99 29.17 -12.79 -33.94
C LYS A 99 30.37 -11.88 -33.75
N VAL A 100 30.43 -11.09 -32.70
CA VAL A 100 31.52 -10.14 -32.42
C VAL A 100 32.05 -10.39 -30.99
N PRO A 101 32.88 -11.44 -30.78
CA PRO A 101 33.27 -11.92 -29.46
C PRO A 101 34.16 -10.97 -28.65
N LEU A 102 34.81 -10.01 -29.30
CA LEU A 102 35.75 -9.08 -28.67
C LEU A 102 35.17 -7.69 -28.39
N SER A 103 33.87 -7.48 -28.62
CA SER A 103 33.24 -6.19 -28.35
C SER A 103 32.98 -6.02 -26.85
N GLU A 104 33.65 -5.04 -26.22
CA GLU A 104 33.41 -4.62 -24.85
C GLU A 104 31.94 -4.19 -24.66
N GLU A 105 31.41 -3.43 -25.61
CA GLU A 105 30.07 -2.87 -25.55
C GLU A 105 28.99 -3.96 -25.53
N TYR A 106 29.08 -4.95 -26.44
CA TYR A 106 28.08 -6.03 -26.51
C TYR A 106 28.11 -6.93 -25.29
N HIS A 107 29.30 -7.23 -24.76
CA HIS A 107 29.40 -7.98 -23.50
C HIS A 107 28.83 -7.20 -22.30
N SER A 108 29.06 -5.88 -22.24
CA SER A 108 28.48 -5.02 -21.21
C SER A 108 26.95 -4.98 -21.30
N HIS A 109 26.42 -4.83 -22.51
CA HIS A 109 24.95 -4.87 -22.73
C HIS A 109 24.36 -6.24 -22.44
N LEU A 110 25.06 -7.33 -22.76
CA LEU A 110 24.62 -8.68 -22.39
C LEU A 110 24.55 -8.87 -20.88
N PHE A 111 25.59 -8.40 -20.16
CA PHE A 111 25.58 -8.42 -18.69
C PHE A 111 24.36 -7.67 -18.13
N MET A 112 24.09 -6.47 -18.63
CA MET A 112 22.94 -5.67 -18.18
C MET A 112 21.61 -6.27 -18.58
N ALA A 113 21.54 -6.96 -19.72
CA ALA A 113 20.34 -7.70 -20.12
C ALA A 113 20.04 -8.87 -19.17
N TYR A 114 21.05 -9.63 -18.77
CA TYR A 114 20.91 -10.68 -17.76
C TYR A 114 20.52 -10.11 -16.39
N ALA A 115 21.05 -8.93 -16.01
CA ALA A 115 20.69 -8.26 -14.77
C ALA A 115 19.19 -7.91 -14.71
N ARG A 116 18.58 -7.51 -15.82
CA ARG A 116 17.14 -7.21 -15.90
C ARG A 116 16.26 -8.45 -15.66
N VAL A 117 16.69 -9.61 -16.12
CA VAL A 117 15.92 -10.86 -15.97
C VAL A 117 16.33 -11.69 -14.74
N GLY A 118 17.37 -11.25 -14.00
CA GLY A 118 17.82 -11.96 -12.79
C GLY A 118 18.60 -13.26 -13.06
N GLU A 119 19.20 -13.42 -14.23
CA GLU A 119 20.00 -14.59 -14.62
C GLU A 119 21.42 -14.51 -14.03
N TYR A 120 21.52 -14.52 -12.71
CA TYR A 120 22.77 -14.22 -11.98
C TYR A 120 23.95 -15.12 -12.33
N LYS A 121 23.72 -16.40 -12.66
CA LYS A 121 24.77 -17.32 -13.12
C LYS A 121 25.35 -16.89 -14.47
N LYS A 122 24.50 -16.51 -15.40
CA LYS A 122 24.93 -16.00 -16.71
C LYS A 122 25.59 -14.63 -16.59
N MET A 123 25.14 -13.78 -15.65
CA MET A 123 25.78 -12.50 -15.32
C MET A 123 27.22 -12.72 -14.88
N GLN A 124 27.47 -13.65 -13.96
CA GLN A 124 28.82 -13.96 -13.49
C GLN A 124 29.73 -14.40 -14.64
N GLN A 125 29.21 -15.27 -15.51
CA GLN A 125 29.97 -15.74 -16.69
C GLN A 125 30.27 -14.59 -17.68
N ALA A 126 29.26 -13.75 -17.97
CA ALA A 126 29.40 -12.61 -18.87
C ALA A 126 30.38 -11.55 -18.32
N GLY A 127 30.32 -11.27 -17.00
CA GLY A 127 31.23 -10.34 -16.33
C GLY A 127 32.72 -10.84 -16.39
N MET A 128 32.93 -12.13 -16.16
CA MET A 128 34.27 -12.72 -16.26
C MET A 128 34.76 -12.76 -17.72
N ALA A 129 33.88 -13.00 -18.68
CA ALA A 129 34.23 -12.91 -20.11
C ALA A 129 34.62 -11.48 -20.49
N LEU A 130 33.87 -10.49 -20.03
CA LEU A 130 34.15 -9.08 -20.22
C LEU A 130 35.47 -8.66 -19.57
N TYR A 131 35.77 -9.10 -18.36
CA TYR A 131 37.04 -8.84 -17.68
C TYR A 131 38.26 -9.45 -18.44
N LYS A 132 38.09 -10.62 -19.07
CA LYS A 132 39.15 -11.23 -19.90
C LYS A 132 39.44 -10.41 -21.17
N ILE A 133 38.45 -9.76 -21.76
CA ILE A 133 38.61 -8.91 -22.93
C ILE A 133 39.20 -7.57 -22.51
N VAL A 134 38.68 -6.95 -21.46
CA VAL A 134 39.11 -5.66 -20.94
C VAL A 134 39.25 -5.76 -19.42
N PRO A 135 40.48 -5.87 -18.89
CA PRO A 135 40.74 -6.11 -17.48
C PRO A 135 40.53 -4.84 -16.61
N LYS A 136 39.30 -4.38 -16.52
CA LYS A 136 38.87 -3.26 -15.64
C LYS A 136 38.28 -3.81 -14.36
N ASN A 137 38.65 -3.23 -13.21
CA ASN A 137 38.08 -3.63 -11.89
C ASN A 137 36.58 -3.72 -11.86
N PRO A 138 35.80 -2.74 -12.36
CA PRO A 138 34.33 -2.83 -12.32
C PRO A 138 33.77 -4.14 -12.89
N TYR A 139 34.32 -4.64 -13.99
CA TYR A 139 33.83 -5.88 -14.62
C TYR A 139 34.09 -7.13 -13.77
N TYR A 140 35.21 -7.16 -13.07
CA TYR A 140 35.54 -8.20 -12.13
C TYR A 140 34.55 -8.19 -10.95
N PHE A 141 34.31 -7.03 -10.35
CA PHE A 141 33.40 -6.87 -9.21
C PHE A 141 31.93 -7.04 -9.58
N TRP A 142 31.54 -6.81 -10.85
CA TRP A 142 30.23 -7.21 -11.35
C TRP A 142 30.04 -8.73 -11.27
N SER A 143 31.08 -9.51 -11.58
CA SER A 143 31.02 -10.97 -11.43
C SER A 143 30.96 -11.40 -9.96
N VAL A 144 31.74 -10.75 -9.10
CA VAL A 144 31.70 -11.01 -7.66
C VAL A 144 30.30 -10.71 -7.10
N MET A 145 29.73 -9.56 -7.42
CA MET A 145 28.38 -9.23 -6.99
C MET A 145 27.33 -10.19 -7.54
N SER A 146 27.50 -10.69 -8.75
CA SER A 146 26.62 -11.71 -9.33
C SER A 146 26.65 -13.03 -8.56
N LEU A 147 27.80 -13.41 -7.98
CA LEU A 147 27.88 -14.56 -7.05
C LEU A 147 27.14 -14.28 -5.74
N VAL A 148 27.29 -13.08 -5.19
CA VAL A 148 26.55 -12.66 -4.00
C VAL A 148 25.04 -12.72 -4.27
N MET A 149 24.61 -12.31 -5.46
CA MET A 149 23.20 -12.39 -5.84
C MET A 149 22.71 -13.83 -6.04
N GLN A 150 23.55 -14.74 -6.55
CA GLN A 150 23.24 -16.17 -6.58
C GLN A 150 23.06 -16.72 -5.15
N ALA A 151 23.91 -16.28 -4.19
CA ALA A 151 23.79 -16.67 -2.79
C ALA A 151 22.50 -16.15 -2.15
N ILE A 152 22.11 -14.88 -2.39
CA ILE A 152 20.91 -14.27 -1.84
C ILE A 152 19.62 -14.91 -2.40
N SER A 153 19.64 -15.32 -3.68
CA SER A 153 18.49 -15.91 -4.37
C SER A 153 18.41 -17.44 -4.29
N ALA A 154 19.42 -18.09 -3.71
CA ALA A 154 19.43 -19.54 -3.56
C ALA A 154 18.35 -20.01 -2.59
N GLN A 155 17.57 -21.02 -2.98
CA GLN A 155 16.58 -21.65 -2.09
C GLN A 155 17.26 -22.51 -1.00
N ASP A 156 18.44 -23.03 -1.28
CA ASP A 156 19.24 -23.79 -0.33
C ASP A 156 20.34 -22.91 0.29
N GLU A 157 20.13 -22.56 1.56
CA GLU A 157 21.08 -21.75 2.33
C GLU A 157 22.45 -22.43 2.45
N LYS A 158 22.51 -23.78 2.47
CA LYS A 158 23.80 -24.51 2.48
C LYS A 158 24.61 -24.20 1.24
N LEU A 159 23.98 -24.16 0.07
CA LEU A 159 24.64 -23.85 -1.19
C LEU A 159 25.20 -22.42 -1.18
N SER A 160 24.45 -21.48 -0.62
CA SER A 160 24.88 -20.10 -0.41
C SER A 160 26.16 -20.03 0.45
N GLN A 161 26.14 -20.69 1.61
CA GLN A 161 27.22 -20.63 2.61
C GLN A 161 28.44 -21.47 2.25
N THR A 162 28.28 -22.56 1.51
CA THR A 162 29.43 -23.47 1.20
C THR A 162 30.05 -23.25 -0.17
N MET A 163 29.32 -22.64 -1.09
CA MET A 163 29.79 -22.48 -2.49
C MET A 163 29.85 -21.04 -2.95
N PHE A 164 28.73 -20.32 -3.00
CA PHE A 164 28.68 -19.01 -3.67
C PHE A 164 29.42 -17.93 -2.89
N LEU A 165 29.17 -17.76 -1.61
CA LEU A 165 29.82 -16.74 -0.80
C LEU A 165 31.32 -17.00 -0.59
N PRO A 166 31.79 -18.26 -0.32
CA PRO A 166 33.22 -18.55 -0.24
C PRO A 166 33.95 -18.33 -1.58
N LEU A 167 33.29 -18.57 -2.70
CA LEU A 167 33.88 -18.28 -4.01
C LEU A 167 34.01 -16.77 -4.23
N ALA A 168 32.96 -16.00 -3.89
CA ALA A 168 33.00 -14.53 -3.95
C ALA A 168 34.12 -13.96 -3.06
N GLU A 169 34.26 -14.48 -1.82
CA GLU A 169 35.30 -14.10 -0.90
C GLU A 169 36.68 -14.31 -1.49
N ARG A 170 36.98 -15.54 -1.99
CA ARG A 170 38.29 -15.87 -2.62
C ARG A 170 38.59 -14.97 -3.82
N MET A 171 37.57 -14.59 -4.58
CA MET A 171 37.78 -13.66 -5.71
C MET A 171 38.20 -12.28 -5.21
N VAL A 172 37.60 -11.77 -4.13
CA VAL A 172 38.00 -10.47 -3.56
C VAL A 172 39.38 -10.58 -2.90
N GLU A 173 39.62 -11.62 -2.11
CA GLU A 173 40.93 -11.86 -1.47
C GLU A 173 42.08 -11.90 -2.50
N LYS A 174 41.82 -12.46 -3.66
CA LYS A 174 42.82 -12.43 -4.77
C LYS A 174 43.16 -11.00 -5.14
N MET A 175 42.18 -10.13 -5.31
CA MET A 175 42.39 -8.72 -5.63
C MET A 175 43.09 -7.96 -4.48
N VAL A 176 42.78 -8.32 -3.23
CA VAL A 176 43.48 -7.76 -2.05
C VAL A 176 44.95 -8.18 -2.04
N LYS A 177 45.25 -9.47 -2.26
CA LYS A 177 46.63 -9.99 -2.31
C LYS A 177 47.45 -9.41 -3.45
N GLU A 178 46.79 -9.07 -4.58
CA GLU A 178 47.43 -8.44 -5.73
C GLU A 178 47.48 -6.92 -5.62
N ASP A 179 47.04 -6.33 -4.49
CA ASP A 179 46.96 -4.88 -4.24
C ASP A 179 46.22 -4.11 -5.36
N LYS A 180 45.12 -4.72 -5.82
CA LYS A 180 44.27 -4.19 -6.93
C LYS A 180 42.95 -3.58 -6.45
N ILE A 181 42.76 -3.40 -5.16
CA ILE A 181 41.58 -2.73 -4.63
C ILE A 181 41.74 -1.23 -4.79
N GLU A 182 40.92 -0.61 -5.61
CA GLU A 182 41.03 0.80 -5.98
C GLU A 182 39.93 1.67 -5.36
N ALA A 183 38.69 1.15 -5.30
CA ALA A 183 37.50 1.93 -4.94
C ALA A 183 36.88 1.51 -3.60
N GLU A 184 36.24 2.47 -2.93
CA GLU A 184 35.46 2.24 -1.70
C GLU A 184 34.39 1.16 -1.90
N ALA A 185 33.71 1.15 -3.03
CA ALA A 185 32.66 0.18 -3.37
C ALA A 185 33.16 -1.28 -3.34
N GLU A 186 34.41 -1.50 -3.68
CA GLU A 186 35.05 -2.82 -3.66
C GLU A 186 35.27 -3.31 -2.23
N VAL A 187 35.66 -2.41 -1.32
CA VAL A 187 35.80 -2.69 0.11
C VAL A 187 34.41 -2.93 0.75
N GLN A 188 33.42 -2.15 0.41
CA GLN A 188 32.05 -2.33 0.88
C GLN A 188 31.48 -3.68 0.44
N LEU A 189 31.73 -4.11 -0.79
CA LEU A 189 31.32 -5.43 -1.26
C LEU A 189 32.03 -6.56 -0.49
N TYR A 190 33.34 -6.42 -0.24
CA TYR A 190 34.08 -7.39 0.57
C TYR A 190 33.50 -7.49 1.98
N PHE A 191 33.24 -6.37 2.62
CA PHE A 191 32.61 -6.31 3.93
C PHE A 191 31.23 -7.02 3.92
N MET A 192 30.39 -6.76 2.92
CA MET A 192 29.07 -7.40 2.78
C MET A 192 29.19 -8.94 2.64
N ILE A 193 30.20 -9.44 1.94
CA ILE A 193 30.44 -10.87 1.79
C ILE A 193 30.84 -11.49 3.15
N LEU A 194 31.75 -10.87 3.88
CA LEU A 194 32.19 -11.34 5.21
C LEU A 194 31.04 -11.34 6.22
N GLU A 195 30.19 -10.29 6.22
CA GLU A 195 29.02 -10.24 7.07
C GLU A 195 28.04 -11.39 6.78
N ARG A 196 27.80 -11.70 5.48
CA ARG A 196 26.91 -12.79 5.08
C ARG A 196 27.46 -14.19 5.38
N LEU A 197 28.78 -14.32 5.39
CA LEU A 197 29.47 -15.53 5.83
C LEU A 197 29.53 -15.67 7.36
N GLY A 198 29.10 -14.65 8.11
CA GLY A 198 29.23 -14.60 9.57
C GLY A 198 30.66 -14.43 10.08
N LYS A 199 31.59 -14.04 9.20
CA LYS A 199 33.01 -13.81 9.50
C LYS A 199 33.23 -12.43 10.11
N CYS A 200 32.65 -12.21 11.28
CA CYS A 200 32.63 -10.90 11.93
C CYS A 200 34.00 -10.41 12.40
N GLU A 201 34.91 -11.33 12.81
CA GLU A 201 36.28 -10.97 13.20
C GLU A 201 37.07 -10.47 12.00
N GLU A 202 37.04 -11.20 10.88
CA GLU A 202 37.73 -10.81 9.64
C GLU A 202 37.15 -9.49 9.09
N ALA A 203 35.82 -9.30 9.19
CA ALA A 203 35.17 -8.03 8.84
C ALA A 203 35.65 -6.86 9.69
N LEU A 204 35.86 -7.09 10.98
CA LEU A 204 36.41 -6.11 11.92
C LEU A 204 37.88 -5.76 11.56
N ASP A 205 38.69 -6.76 11.20
CA ASP A 205 40.06 -6.56 10.76
C ASP A 205 40.15 -5.76 9.46
N VAL A 206 39.25 -6.02 8.52
CA VAL A 206 39.15 -5.24 7.28
C VAL A 206 38.81 -3.76 7.57
N ILE A 207 37.84 -3.48 8.45
CA ILE A 207 37.47 -2.11 8.79
C ILE A 207 38.57 -1.37 9.54
N LYS A 208 39.27 -2.04 10.45
CA LYS A 208 40.36 -1.45 11.24
C LYS A 208 41.67 -1.33 10.48
N GLY A 209 41.84 -2.16 9.46
CA GLY A 209 43.05 -2.24 8.65
C GLY A 209 43.12 -1.20 7.53
N PRO A 210 44.16 -1.32 6.65
CA PRO A 210 44.41 -0.38 5.56
C PRO A 210 43.24 -0.26 4.54
N LEU A 211 42.49 -1.36 4.34
CA LEU A 211 41.31 -1.33 3.47
C LEU A 211 40.19 -0.44 4.03
N GLY A 212 40.05 -0.41 5.38
CA GLY A 212 39.07 0.46 6.02
C GLY A 212 39.37 1.95 5.87
N GLU A 213 40.63 2.33 5.60
CA GLU A 213 40.99 3.75 5.30
C GLU A 213 40.43 4.24 3.97
N LYS A 214 40.12 3.31 3.05
CA LYS A 214 39.46 3.63 1.77
C LYS A 214 37.96 3.90 1.92
N LEU A 215 37.35 3.58 3.08
CA LEU A 215 35.97 3.94 3.40
C LEU A 215 35.91 5.40 3.87
N THR A 216 35.87 6.33 2.91
CA THR A 216 36.02 7.77 3.17
C THR A 216 34.71 8.54 3.25
N SER A 217 33.63 8.00 2.68
CA SER A 217 32.36 8.71 2.50
C SER A 217 31.64 9.04 3.81
N GLU A 218 31.90 8.29 4.89
CA GLU A 218 31.31 8.53 6.21
C GLU A 218 32.21 8.01 7.34
N LEU A 219 32.95 8.92 7.96
CA LEU A 219 33.78 8.58 9.14
C LEU A 219 32.99 7.92 10.29
N GLN A 220 31.74 8.39 10.48
CA GLN A 220 30.86 7.86 11.52
C GLN A 220 30.30 6.46 11.17
N SER A 221 30.16 6.13 9.88
CA SER A 221 29.74 4.82 9.41
C SER A 221 30.72 3.72 9.79
N ARG A 222 32.00 3.99 9.79
CA ARG A 222 33.07 3.06 10.13
C ARG A 222 32.99 2.66 11.62
N GLU A 223 32.84 3.63 12.51
CA GLU A 223 32.71 3.41 13.95
C GLU A 223 31.39 2.67 14.29
N SER A 224 30.30 3.01 13.62
CA SER A 224 29.00 2.33 13.74
C SER A 224 29.07 0.87 13.27
N LYS A 225 29.78 0.59 12.18
CA LYS A 225 30.02 -0.79 11.72
C LYS A 225 30.86 -1.59 12.72
N CYS A 226 31.90 -1.01 13.29
CA CYS A 226 32.68 -1.65 14.36
C CYS A 226 31.79 -2.00 15.57
N MET A 227 30.95 -1.07 16.00
CA MET A 227 30.02 -1.27 17.11
C MET A 227 29.03 -2.41 16.83
N MET A 228 28.46 -2.46 15.62
CA MET A 228 27.58 -3.55 15.20
C MET A 228 28.30 -4.91 15.22
N LEU A 229 29.54 -4.96 14.73
CA LEU A 229 30.35 -6.18 14.74
C LEU A 229 30.69 -6.62 16.16
N TYR A 230 31.07 -5.71 17.06
CA TYR A 230 31.30 -6.02 18.48
C TYR A 230 30.04 -6.61 19.14
N ARG A 231 28.85 -6.07 18.83
CA ARG A 231 27.59 -6.64 19.35
C ARG A 231 27.36 -8.07 18.83
N ARG A 232 27.60 -8.32 17.55
CA ARG A 232 27.46 -9.66 16.95
C ARG A 232 28.45 -10.67 17.52
N LEU A 233 29.67 -10.24 17.78
CA LEU A 233 30.73 -11.04 18.41
C LEU A 233 30.57 -11.15 19.92
N GLN A 234 29.60 -10.50 20.54
CA GLN A 234 29.40 -10.41 21.99
C GLN A 234 30.63 -9.85 22.72
N ARG A 235 31.42 -9.04 22.04
CA ARG A 235 32.58 -8.32 22.61
C ARG A 235 32.09 -7.05 23.30
N TRP A 236 31.36 -7.25 24.41
CA TRP A 236 30.70 -6.17 25.14
C TRP A 236 31.65 -5.14 25.73
N PRO A 237 32.85 -5.54 26.26
CA PRO A 237 33.84 -4.57 26.71
C PRO A 237 34.29 -3.60 25.62
N ASP A 238 34.59 -4.11 24.42
CA ASP A 238 34.98 -3.27 23.28
C ASP A 238 33.83 -2.38 22.81
N CYS A 239 32.61 -2.92 22.76
CA CYS A 239 31.40 -2.16 22.42
C CYS A 239 31.17 -1.01 23.42
N ASN A 240 31.28 -1.26 24.71
CA ASN A 240 31.11 -0.27 25.77
C ASN A 240 32.17 0.83 25.68
N ALA A 241 33.45 0.44 25.59
CA ALA A 241 34.56 1.39 25.48
C ALA A 241 34.47 2.26 24.24
N LEU A 242 34.07 1.69 23.08
CA LEU A 242 33.87 2.45 21.85
C LEU A 242 32.68 3.42 21.97
N ALA A 243 31.54 2.97 22.48
CA ALA A 243 30.37 3.81 22.69
C ALA A 243 30.69 4.98 23.65
N HIS A 244 31.39 4.72 24.78
CA HIS A 244 31.86 5.75 25.70
C HIS A 244 32.76 6.77 25.01
N LYS A 245 33.76 6.33 24.24
CA LYS A 245 34.66 7.20 23.46
C LYS A 245 33.91 8.06 22.46
N LEU A 246 32.92 7.51 21.75
CA LEU A 246 32.11 8.23 20.79
C LEU A 246 31.19 9.25 21.46
N LEU A 247 30.60 8.93 22.61
CA LEU A 247 29.79 9.85 23.41
C LEU A 247 30.60 11.00 24.01
N LEU A 248 31.91 10.83 24.22
CA LEU A 248 32.78 11.95 24.57
C LEU A 248 32.96 12.94 23.40
N LYS A 249 32.96 12.44 22.15
CA LYS A 249 33.07 13.28 20.95
C LYS A 249 31.73 13.89 20.55
N ASN A 250 30.68 13.09 20.57
CA ASN A 250 29.33 13.48 20.17
C ASN A 250 28.33 13.10 21.26
N PRO A 251 28.12 13.94 22.28
CA PRO A 251 27.30 13.62 23.44
C PRO A 251 25.78 13.64 23.16
N ASP A 252 25.36 13.97 21.92
CA ASP A 252 23.94 13.98 21.55
C ASP A 252 23.52 12.78 20.68
N ASP A 253 24.42 11.84 20.41
CA ASP A 253 24.10 10.69 19.55
C ASP A 253 23.35 9.60 20.32
N TRP A 254 22.08 9.45 20.00
CA TRP A 254 21.17 8.53 20.66
C TRP A 254 21.56 7.05 20.47
N GLN A 255 22.01 6.67 19.27
CA GLN A 255 22.40 5.29 18.99
C GLN A 255 23.59 4.83 19.83
N PHE A 256 24.51 5.74 20.11
CA PHE A 256 25.65 5.42 20.97
C PHE A 256 25.24 5.27 22.43
N TYR A 257 24.25 6.03 22.92
CA TYR A 257 23.68 5.79 24.26
C TYR A 257 23.02 4.41 24.36
N LEU A 258 22.22 4.02 23.35
CA LEU A 258 21.59 2.71 23.35
C LEU A 258 22.64 1.58 23.35
N ALA A 259 23.67 1.67 22.52
CA ALA A 259 24.76 0.69 22.50
C ALA A 259 25.55 0.66 23.81
N TYR A 260 25.76 1.82 24.44
CA TYR A 260 26.43 1.94 25.73
C TYR A 260 25.65 1.26 26.86
N PHE A 261 24.33 1.48 26.92
CA PHE A 261 23.48 0.81 27.90
C PHE A 261 23.31 -0.68 27.62
N ASP A 262 23.12 -1.10 26.38
CA ASP A 262 23.06 -2.51 26.00
C ASP A 262 24.33 -3.25 26.49
N SER A 263 25.48 -2.69 26.17
CA SER A 263 26.76 -3.28 26.58
C SER A 263 26.96 -3.31 28.10
N LEU A 264 26.55 -2.27 28.83
CA LEU A 264 26.56 -2.25 30.29
C LEU A 264 25.79 -3.43 30.87
N PHE A 265 24.53 -3.61 30.46
CA PHE A 265 23.70 -4.66 31.04
C PHE A 265 24.16 -6.06 30.67
N HIS A 266 24.74 -6.25 29.50
CA HIS A 266 25.38 -7.52 29.17
C HIS A 266 26.64 -7.77 30.00
N LEU A 267 27.46 -6.77 30.32
CA LEU A 267 28.60 -6.89 31.20
C LEU A 267 28.17 -7.24 32.62
N ILE A 268 27.07 -6.63 33.11
CA ILE A 268 26.51 -6.96 34.44
C ILE A 268 26.00 -8.40 34.43
N ASP A 269 25.24 -8.81 33.44
CA ASP A 269 24.66 -10.17 33.35
C ASP A 269 25.75 -11.24 33.27
N GLN A 270 26.90 -10.95 32.66
CA GLN A 270 28.05 -11.83 32.56
C GLN A 270 28.97 -11.75 33.81
N SER A 271 28.68 -10.89 34.80
CA SER A 271 29.54 -10.61 35.96
C SER A 271 30.97 -10.28 35.53
N TRP A 272 31.10 -9.52 34.44
CA TRP A 272 32.38 -9.14 33.86
C TRP A 272 33.17 -8.27 34.85
N SER A 273 34.48 -8.54 34.98
CA SER A 273 35.43 -7.72 35.74
C SER A 273 36.64 -7.38 34.86
N PRO A 274 37.25 -6.21 35.05
CA PRO A 274 38.43 -5.83 34.29
C PRO A 274 39.56 -6.88 34.48
N PRO A 275 40.24 -7.28 33.36
CA PRO A 275 41.34 -8.22 33.41
C PRO A 275 42.48 -7.68 34.29
N GLN A 276 43.20 -8.59 34.92
CA GLN A 276 44.41 -8.23 35.72
C GLN A 276 45.47 -7.60 34.81
N GLU A 277 46.34 -6.75 35.39
CA GLU A 277 47.32 -5.92 34.66
C GLU A 277 47.94 -6.61 33.45
N GLY A 278 47.69 -6.06 32.24
CA GLY A 278 48.33 -6.49 30.99
C GLY A 278 47.41 -6.59 29.76
N GLU A 279 46.12 -6.83 29.93
CA GLU A 279 45.15 -6.87 28.81
C GLU A 279 44.25 -5.64 28.85
N HIS A 280 44.65 -4.60 28.14
CA HIS A 280 43.78 -3.43 27.96
C HIS A 280 42.77 -3.66 26.84
N CYS A 281 41.53 -3.25 27.03
CA CYS A 281 40.55 -3.15 25.98
C CYS A 281 41.08 -2.22 24.89
N SER A 282 41.06 -2.67 23.64
CA SER A 282 41.68 -1.95 22.53
C SER A 282 41.04 -0.58 22.25
N GLU A 283 39.82 -0.36 22.72
CA GLU A 283 39.04 0.84 22.44
C GLU A 283 39.04 1.90 23.55
N GLY A 284 39.47 1.54 24.79
CA GLY A 284 39.54 2.49 25.88
C GLY A 284 38.93 1.99 27.19
N ALA A 285 38.51 2.92 28.06
CA ALA A 285 37.94 2.62 29.37
C ALA A 285 36.54 1.99 29.27
N VAL A 286 36.33 0.90 29.98
CA VAL A 286 35.04 0.17 30.05
C VAL A 286 34.33 0.55 31.35
N HIS A 287 33.07 0.98 31.20
CA HIS A 287 32.15 1.21 32.30
C HIS A 287 31.26 -0.03 32.50
N HIS A 288 31.49 -0.78 33.55
CA HIS A 288 30.83 -2.08 33.80
C HIS A 288 29.89 -2.07 35.01
N THR A 289 29.78 -0.93 35.71
CA THR A 289 28.86 -0.76 36.84
C THR A 289 27.84 0.34 36.60
N VAL A 290 26.64 0.19 37.17
CA VAL A 290 25.59 1.19 37.07
C VAL A 290 26.08 2.54 37.62
N ALA A 291 26.83 2.54 38.74
CA ALA A 291 27.35 3.76 39.35
C ALA A 291 28.30 4.55 38.42
N GLU A 292 29.15 3.86 37.64
CA GLU A 292 30.04 4.51 36.66
C GLU A 292 29.23 5.16 35.55
N VAL A 293 28.20 4.45 35.01
CA VAL A 293 27.39 4.95 33.95
C VAL A 293 26.50 6.11 34.39
N VAL A 294 25.90 6.04 35.59
CA VAL A 294 25.16 7.16 36.20
C VAL A 294 26.06 8.39 36.32
N ARG A 295 27.28 8.19 36.88
CA ARG A 295 28.25 9.30 36.98
C ARG A 295 28.58 9.92 35.65
N PHE A 296 28.82 9.10 34.62
CA PHE A 296 29.13 9.56 33.28
C PHE A 296 27.98 10.39 32.67
N VAL A 297 26.75 9.90 32.78
CA VAL A 297 25.57 10.63 32.26
C VAL A 297 25.38 11.98 32.98
N GLU A 298 25.52 11.98 34.30
CA GLU A 298 25.44 13.20 35.14
C GLU A 298 26.56 14.20 34.80
N GLU A 299 27.79 13.73 34.56
CA GLU A 299 28.91 14.56 34.12
C GLU A 299 28.64 15.20 32.76
N ARG A 300 28.01 14.45 31.82
CA ARG A 300 27.58 15.01 30.51
C ARG A 300 26.55 16.11 30.71
N ILE A 301 25.53 15.92 31.55
CA ILE A 301 24.52 16.91 31.86
C ILE A 301 25.17 18.18 32.47
N LYS A 302 26.02 18.03 33.48
CA LYS A 302 26.74 19.13 34.12
C LYS A 302 27.64 19.91 33.13
N SER A 303 28.35 19.18 32.29
CA SER A 303 29.17 19.77 31.22
C SER A 303 28.37 20.60 30.24
N GLU A 304 27.14 20.19 29.90
CA GLU A 304 26.25 20.94 29.03
C GLU A 304 25.61 22.16 29.71
N ASP A 305 25.27 22.04 30.99
CA ASP A 305 24.71 23.17 31.76
C ASP A 305 25.69 24.36 31.91
N HIS A 306 27.00 24.09 31.81
CA HIS A 306 28.04 25.13 31.88
C HIS A 306 28.37 25.77 30.51
N LYS A 307 27.80 25.30 29.42
CA LYS A 307 27.99 25.90 28.09
C LYS A 307 26.88 26.90 27.81
N ASP A 308 27.23 28.11 27.42
CA ASP A 308 26.29 29.14 26.90
C ASP A 308 25.69 28.74 25.54
N SER A 309 26.03 27.60 25.01
CA SER A 309 25.53 27.02 23.77
C SER A 309 24.19 26.27 23.98
N ARG A 310 23.54 25.95 22.88
CA ARG A 310 22.29 25.19 22.86
C ARG A 310 22.41 23.89 23.65
N SER A 311 21.53 23.67 24.64
CA SER A 311 21.48 22.43 25.43
C SER A 311 21.26 21.20 24.54
N LEU A 312 22.08 20.16 24.77
CA LEU A 312 21.97 18.89 24.09
C LEU A 312 20.91 18.01 24.75
N ARG A 313 20.09 17.40 23.94
CA ARG A 313 18.97 16.57 24.40
C ARG A 313 19.40 15.17 24.85
N GLY A 314 20.40 14.59 24.16
CA GLY A 314 20.86 13.22 24.36
C GLY A 314 21.16 12.86 25.82
N PRO A 315 21.97 13.62 26.56
CA PRO A 315 22.31 13.33 27.96
C PRO A 315 21.09 13.29 28.90
N TYR A 316 20.14 14.22 28.74
CA TYR A 316 18.92 14.24 29.55
C TYR A 316 17.98 13.09 29.24
N LEU A 317 17.86 12.73 27.95
CA LEU A 317 17.06 11.57 27.51
C LEU A 317 17.72 10.26 27.96
N ALA A 318 19.05 10.18 27.92
CA ALA A 318 19.81 9.04 28.40
C ALA A 318 19.57 8.74 29.89
N ARG A 319 19.40 9.77 30.70
CA ARG A 319 19.04 9.60 32.12
C ARG A 319 17.67 8.95 32.32
N LEU A 320 16.67 9.36 31.53
CA LEU A 320 15.33 8.75 31.53
C LEU A 320 15.36 7.30 31.01
N GLU A 321 16.10 7.04 29.96
CA GLU A 321 16.27 5.69 29.40
C GLU A 321 16.96 4.75 30.38
N LEU A 322 18.00 5.23 31.06
CA LEU A 322 18.68 4.43 32.06
C LEU A 322 17.76 4.10 33.26
N MET A 323 16.95 5.10 33.70
CA MET A 323 15.93 4.89 34.73
C MET A 323 14.93 3.80 34.29
N HIS A 324 14.43 3.89 33.08
CA HIS A 324 13.49 2.91 32.50
C HIS A 324 14.08 1.49 32.55
N ARG A 325 15.30 1.31 32.06
CA ARG A 325 15.96 0.00 32.00
C ARG A 325 16.29 -0.57 33.39
N LEU A 326 16.69 0.27 34.33
CA LEU A 326 16.96 -0.16 35.72
C LEU A 326 15.68 -0.62 36.42
N ARG A 327 14.56 0.10 36.19
CA ARG A 327 13.27 -0.26 36.75
C ARG A 327 12.72 -1.55 36.17
N GLU A 328 12.81 -1.75 34.85
CA GLU A 328 12.41 -3.01 34.21
C GLU A 328 13.18 -4.22 34.78
N ARG A 329 14.43 -4.02 35.16
CA ARG A 329 15.28 -5.07 35.74
C ARG A 329 15.13 -5.20 37.27
N GLY A 330 14.40 -4.31 37.91
CA GLY A 330 14.26 -4.27 39.38
C GLY A 330 15.57 -3.98 40.07
N CYS A 331 16.48 -3.19 39.46
CA CYS A 331 17.78 -2.86 40.02
C CYS A 331 17.64 -1.77 41.10
N PRO A 332 18.10 -1.99 42.34
CA PRO A 332 17.97 -0.99 43.41
C PRO A 332 18.78 0.30 43.15
N GLU A 333 19.75 0.24 42.25
CA GLU A 333 20.58 1.37 41.83
C GLU A 333 19.77 2.43 41.06
N GLU A 334 18.49 2.17 40.67
CA GLU A 334 17.65 3.21 40.11
C GLU A 334 17.56 4.44 41.03
N SER A 335 17.63 4.24 42.33
CA SER A 335 17.62 5.30 43.33
C SER A 335 18.75 6.32 43.16
N LEU A 336 19.85 5.98 42.49
CA LEU A 336 20.95 6.90 42.19
C LEU A 336 20.55 8.02 41.21
N LEU A 337 19.53 7.78 40.40
CA LEU A 337 19.04 8.74 39.39
C LEU A 337 17.98 9.70 39.95
N GLY A 338 17.41 9.39 41.13
CA GLY A 338 16.32 10.19 41.72
C GLY A 338 14.93 9.71 41.30
N GLU A 339 13.92 10.56 41.47
CA GLU A 339 12.51 10.25 41.21
C GLU A 339 12.17 10.50 39.73
N PRO A 340 11.49 9.56 39.05
CA PRO A 340 11.12 9.71 37.64
C PRO A 340 10.34 11.01 37.36
N LEU A 341 9.41 11.37 38.26
CA LEU A 341 8.64 12.60 38.15
C LEU A 341 9.55 13.83 38.04
N GLU A 342 10.56 13.89 38.91
CA GLU A 342 11.51 15.02 38.89
C GLU A 342 12.34 15.06 37.62
N LEU A 343 12.80 13.90 37.15
CA LEU A 343 13.59 13.81 35.92
C LEU A 343 12.79 14.26 34.69
N MET A 344 11.51 13.87 34.61
CA MET A 344 10.63 14.28 33.52
C MET A 344 10.28 15.77 33.57
N VAL A 345 10.08 16.32 34.77
CA VAL A 345 9.87 17.77 34.96
C VAL A 345 11.11 18.56 34.56
N GLN A 346 12.31 18.10 34.92
CA GLN A 346 13.58 18.74 34.52
C GLN A 346 13.77 18.68 33.00
N PHE A 347 13.44 17.54 32.37
CA PHE A 347 13.49 17.42 30.90
C PHE A 347 12.55 18.44 30.24
N PHE A 348 11.32 18.55 30.71
CA PHE A 348 10.36 19.54 30.21
C PHE A 348 10.82 20.98 30.44
N ALA A 349 11.42 21.28 31.58
CA ALA A 349 11.96 22.63 31.87
C ALA A 349 13.00 23.06 30.83
N LYS A 350 13.82 22.13 30.34
CA LYS A 350 14.84 22.39 29.30
C LYS A 350 14.29 22.36 27.88
N PHE A 351 13.42 21.39 27.55
CA PHE A 351 13.07 21.07 26.18
C PHE A 351 11.56 21.22 25.86
N GLY A 352 10.74 21.70 26.81
CA GLY A 352 9.30 21.87 26.62
C GLY A 352 8.92 22.82 25.47
N ASP A 353 9.81 23.73 25.07
CA ASP A 353 9.66 24.62 23.92
C ASP A 353 9.99 23.96 22.56
N LYS A 354 10.33 22.66 22.56
CA LYS A 354 10.63 21.92 21.35
C LYS A 354 9.49 20.94 20.98
N PRO A 355 9.13 20.85 19.69
CA PRO A 355 8.08 19.91 19.23
C PRO A 355 8.36 18.45 19.56
N CYS A 356 9.63 18.06 19.70
CA CYS A 356 10.01 16.69 20.04
C CYS A 356 9.78 16.32 21.51
N CYS A 357 9.56 17.28 22.39
CA CYS A 357 9.39 17.01 23.81
C CYS A 357 8.26 16.02 24.12
N ILE A 358 7.13 16.14 23.45
CA ILE A 358 6.02 15.20 23.59
C ILE A 358 6.40 13.78 23.18
N THR A 359 7.09 13.63 22.05
CA THR A 359 7.53 12.33 21.54
C THR A 359 8.52 11.68 22.52
N ASP A 360 9.46 12.45 23.04
CA ASP A 360 10.46 11.96 23.97
C ASP A 360 9.85 11.54 25.31
N LEU A 361 9.03 12.41 25.91
CA LEU A 361 8.42 12.12 27.23
C LEU A 361 7.34 11.05 27.18
N SER A 362 6.57 10.94 26.10
CA SER A 362 5.49 9.95 25.96
C SER A 362 5.99 8.50 26.05
N ILE A 363 7.26 8.26 25.76
CA ILE A 363 7.88 6.92 25.90
C ILE A 363 7.99 6.54 27.36
N TYR A 364 8.24 7.49 28.26
CA TYR A 364 8.56 7.28 29.67
C TYR A 364 7.40 7.56 30.64
N VAL A 365 6.21 7.96 30.14
CA VAL A 365 5.04 8.23 31.01
C VAL A 365 4.62 7.03 31.86
N HIS A 366 4.95 5.81 31.43
CA HIS A 366 4.70 4.58 32.18
C HIS A 366 5.55 4.45 33.45
N LEU A 367 6.60 5.27 33.62
CA LEU A 367 7.39 5.36 34.85
C LEU A 367 6.64 6.06 35.99
N LEU A 368 5.57 6.81 35.66
CA LEU A 368 4.72 7.50 36.61
C LEU A 368 3.58 6.57 37.06
N SER A 369 3.27 6.58 38.36
CA SER A 369 2.06 5.95 38.85
C SER A 369 0.82 6.77 38.45
N HIS A 370 -0.34 6.12 38.44
CA HIS A 370 -1.60 6.79 38.08
C HIS A 370 -1.86 8.05 38.95
N ASP A 371 -1.56 7.98 40.24
CA ASP A 371 -1.72 9.12 41.17
C ASP A 371 -0.76 10.27 40.85
N GLN A 372 0.38 10.01 40.23
CA GLN A 372 1.34 11.02 39.81
C GLN A 372 0.96 11.71 38.49
N HIS A 373 0.02 11.20 37.70
CA HIS A 373 -0.34 11.77 36.41
C HIS A 373 -0.84 13.21 36.55
N VAL A 374 -1.79 13.46 37.44
CA VAL A 374 -2.35 14.79 37.70
C VAL A 374 -1.30 15.72 38.29
N GLN A 375 -0.50 15.24 39.25
CA GLN A 375 0.60 16.00 39.85
C GLN A 375 1.64 16.40 38.79
N PHE A 376 1.98 15.50 37.91
CA PHE A 376 2.93 15.76 36.80
C PHE A 376 2.42 16.89 35.90
N ILE A 377 1.19 16.79 35.39
CA ILE A 377 0.61 17.81 34.53
C ILE A 377 0.49 19.17 35.23
N ASN A 378 0.11 19.20 36.51
CA ASN A 378 0.06 20.45 37.27
C ASN A 378 1.44 21.12 37.36
N ARG A 379 2.47 20.36 37.66
CA ARG A 379 3.86 20.87 37.73
C ARG A 379 4.39 21.35 36.36
N LEU A 380 4.02 20.68 35.27
CA LEU A 380 4.35 21.13 33.92
C LEU A 380 3.62 22.43 33.59
N SER A 381 2.35 22.55 33.96
CA SER A 381 1.54 23.75 33.74
C SER A 381 2.12 24.97 34.49
N GLU A 382 2.57 24.79 35.73
CA GLU A 382 3.24 25.83 36.51
C GLU A 382 4.54 26.33 35.84
N SER A 383 5.25 25.47 35.12
CA SER A 383 6.46 25.78 34.38
C SER A 383 6.22 26.28 32.95
N ALA A 384 4.98 26.25 32.47
CA ALA A 384 4.58 26.78 31.16
C ALA A 384 4.06 28.22 31.35
N PRO A 385 4.82 29.25 30.97
CA PRO A 385 4.41 30.64 31.20
C PRO A 385 3.19 30.98 30.32
N VAL A 386 2.12 31.39 30.93
CA VAL A 386 0.94 31.97 30.30
C VAL A 386 0.75 33.43 30.77
N GLY A 387 0.25 34.26 29.90
CA GLY A 387 -0.01 35.69 30.20
C GLY A 387 -1.14 35.86 31.22
N GLN A 388 -1.45 37.11 31.53
CA GLN A 388 -2.57 37.45 32.43
C GLN A 388 -3.90 36.94 31.86
N PRO A 389 -4.84 36.49 32.71
CA PRO A 389 -6.16 36.04 32.27
C PRO A 389 -6.87 37.16 31.46
N GLY A 390 -7.37 36.81 30.27
CA GLY A 390 -8.25 37.66 29.49
C GLY A 390 -9.65 37.80 30.06
N PRO A 391 -10.55 38.53 29.39
CA PRO A 391 -11.90 38.82 29.86
C PRO A 391 -12.73 37.57 30.16
N GLU A 392 -12.44 36.43 29.49
CA GLU A 392 -13.10 35.15 29.64
C GLU A 392 -12.39 34.21 30.65
N GLY A 393 -11.40 34.72 31.39
CA GLY A 393 -10.63 33.91 32.35
C GLY A 393 -9.59 32.99 31.75
N LEU A 394 -9.42 32.97 30.42
CA LEU A 394 -8.41 32.20 29.73
C LEU A 394 -7.08 32.96 29.67
N SER A 395 -5.99 32.28 29.95
CA SER A 395 -4.64 32.82 29.81
C SER A 395 -3.97 32.28 28.54
N PHE A 396 -3.37 33.16 27.76
CA PHE A 396 -2.76 32.80 26.47
C PHE A 396 -1.24 32.95 26.52
N PRO A 397 -0.51 32.08 25.75
CA PRO A 397 0.94 32.18 25.62
C PRO A 397 1.39 33.52 24.97
N ASP A 398 2.44 34.14 25.49
CA ASP A 398 2.94 35.44 24.98
C ASP A 398 3.80 35.27 23.72
N ASP A 399 4.49 34.18 23.57
CA ASP A 399 5.37 33.89 22.45
C ASP A 399 5.25 32.43 21.95
N THR A 400 5.95 32.10 20.88
CA THR A 400 5.94 30.79 20.26
C THR A 400 6.53 29.70 21.15
N LYS A 401 7.48 30.01 22.03
CA LYS A 401 8.08 29.05 22.97
C LYS A 401 7.12 28.70 24.09
N ALA A 402 6.45 29.73 24.66
CA ALA A 402 5.40 29.52 25.65
C ALA A 402 4.23 28.72 25.05
N LEU A 403 3.83 29.04 23.81
CA LEU A 403 2.81 28.28 23.05
C LEU A 403 3.19 26.82 22.93
N GLN A 404 4.43 26.52 22.52
CA GLN A 404 4.89 25.14 22.36
C GLN A 404 4.93 24.38 23.70
N ARG A 405 5.32 25.04 24.80
CA ARG A 405 5.26 24.47 26.16
C ARG A 405 3.84 24.14 26.57
N HIS A 406 2.92 25.06 26.42
CA HIS A 406 1.51 24.85 26.75
C HIS A 406 0.91 23.71 25.88
N LEU A 407 1.21 23.72 24.60
CA LEU A 407 0.78 22.66 23.68
C LEU A 407 1.29 21.27 24.11
N CYS A 408 2.57 21.17 24.50
CA CYS A 408 3.15 19.93 25.00
C CYS A 408 2.44 19.43 26.28
N VAL A 409 2.06 20.33 27.20
CA VAL A 409 1.27 19.99 28.38
C VAL A 409 -0.09 19.41 27.99
N CYS A 410 -0.79 20.02 27.04
CA CYS A 410 -2.08 19.52 26.57
C CYS A 410 -1.96 18.13 25.90
N GLN A 411 -0.92 17.94 25.10
CA GLN A 411 -0.64 16.66 24.43
C GLN A 411 -0.31 15.55 25.45
N LEU A 412 0.51 15.85 26.47
CA LEU A 412 0.81 14.91 27.55
C LEU A 412 -0.43 14.59 28.40
N SER A 413 -1.29 15.58 28.66
CA SER A 413 -2.57 15.37 29.35
C SER A 413 -3.44 14.36 28.62
N ARG A 414 -3.50 14.45 27.28
CA ARG A 414 -4.20 13.46 26.47
C ARG A 414 -3.53 12.09 26.52
N ALA A 415 -2.20 12.05 26.41
CA ALA A 415 -1.44 10.79 26.45
C ALA A 415 -1.54 10.03 27.78
N LEU A 416 -1.76 10.76 28.86
CA LEU A 416 -2.04 10.20 30.19
C LEU A 416 -3.54 9.88 30.43
N GLY A 417 -4.40 10.09 29.42
CA GLY A 417 -5.82 9.76 29.50
C GLY A 417 -6.69 10.80 30.21
N LEU A 418 -6.13 11.92 30.65
CA LEU A 418 -6.89 12.94 31.41
C LEU A 418 -8.02 13.56 30.59
N HIS A 419 -7.83 13.74 29.26
CA HIS A 419 -8.90 14.22 28.38
C HIS A 419 -10.04 13.22 28.23
N HIS A 420 -9.73 11.92 28.23
CA HIS A 420 -10.73 10.86 28.12
C HIS A 420 -11.54 10.69 29.39
N ALA A 421 -10.97 11.03 30.55
CA ALA A 421 -11.65 10.97 31.84
C ALA A 421 -12.71 12.07 32.06
N LEU A 422 -12.74 13.09 31.20
CA LEU A 422 -13.71 14.17 31.26
C LEU A 422 -15.10 13.69 30.84
N ASP A 423 -16.13 14.23 31.47
CA ASP A 423 -17.50 14.08 31.01
C ASP A 423 -17.78 14.91 29.73
N ALA A 424 -18.94 14.76 29.14
CA ALA A 424 -19.29 15.45 27.90
C ALA A 424 -19.18 16.99 28.04
N ALA A 425 -19.64 17.54 29.15
CA ALA A 425 -19.56 18.99 29.41
C ALA A 425 -18.09 19.45 29.58
N GLY A 426 -17.27 18.65 30.25
CA GLY A 426 -15.82 18.87 30.38
C GLY A 426 -15.10 18.83 29.02
N LYS A 427 -15.44 17.87 28.16
CA LYS A 427 -14.88 17.77 26.80
C LYS A 427 -15.29 18.96 25.94
N LEU A 428 -16.54 19.44 26.03
CA LEU A 428 -16.97 20.64 25.30
C LEU A 428 -16.24 21.90 25.77
N ARG A 429 -16.00 22.05 27.08
CA ARG A 429 -15.18 23.17 27.63
C ARG A 429 -13.75 23.07 27.13
N LEU A 430 -13.16 21.89 27.12
CA LEU A 430 -11.80 21.67 26.58
C LEU A 430 -11.72 22.03 25.09
N ILE A 431 -12.72 21.65 24.28
CA ILE A 431 -12.79 22.02 22.86
C ILE A 431 -12.83 23.54 22.72
N ALA A 432 -13.66 24.25 23.49
CA ALA A 432 -13.74 25.70 23.44
C ALA A 432 -12.41 26.36 23.80
N GLU A 433 -11.71 25.88 24.82
CA GLU A 433 -10.38 26.33 25.22
C GLU A 433 -9.34 26.08 24.11
N LEU A 434 -9.28 24.89 23.56
CA LEU A 434 -8.34 24.52 22.47
C LEU A 434 -8.59 25.36 21.21
N LYS A 435 -9.85 25.61 20.85
CA LYS A 435 -10.23 26.50 19.74
C LYS A 435 -9.77 27.94 19.99
N ALA A 436 -9.95 28.44 21.21
CA ALA A 436 -9.50 29.79 21.59
C ALA A 436 -7.97 29.91 21.47
N HIS A 437 -7.23 28.93 21.98
CA HIS A 437 -5.76 28.87 21.83
C HIS A 437 -5.31 28.76 20.39
N TYR A 438 -6.01 27.95 19.57
CA TYR A 438 -5.75 27.83 18.13
C TYR A 438 -5.83 29.21 17.43
N ARG A 439 -6.96 29.87 17.58
CA ARG A 439 -7.22 31.16 16.94
C ARG A 439 -6.29 32.26 17.44
N TYR A 440 -6.06 32.31 18.74
CA TYR A 440 -5.09 33.25 19.31
C TYR A 440 -3.66 33.02 18.77
N GLY A 441 -3.26 31.75 18.63
CA GLY A 441 -1.94 31.37 18.15
C GLY A 441 -1.67 31.69 16.66
N LEU A 442 -2.72 31.87 15.85
CA LEU A 442 -2.60 32.23 14.43
C LEU A 442 -1.85 33.58 14.24
N LYS A 443 -1.87 34.46 15.22
CA LYS A 443 -1.11 35.74 15.18
C LYS A 443 0.39 35.55 15.02
N PHE A 444 0.94 34.42 15.53
CA PHE A 444 2.38 34.13 15.45
C PHE A 444 2.83 33.64 14.07
N GLY A 445 1.90 33.21 13.25
CA GLY A 445 2.15 32.67 11.89
C GLY A 445 1.60 33.57 10.77
N LYS A 446 1.29 34.84 11.02
CA LYS A 446 0.71 35.75 10.01
C LYS A 446 1.57 35.89 8.75
N ASP A 447 2.89 35.88 8.93
CA ASP A 447 3.86 36.03 7.84
C ASP A 447 4.36 34.66 7.30
N ALA A 448 3.79 33.55 7.77
CA ALA A 448 4.16 32.22 7.32
C ALA A 448 3.76 31.97 5.87
N LEU A 449 4.59 31.25 5.13
CA LEU A 449 4.27 30.83 3.76
C LEU A 449 3.14 29.81 3.75
N LYS A 450 2.37 29.73 2.66
CA LYS A 450 1.30 28.73 2.50
C LYS A 450 1.78 27.28 2.59
N THR A 451 3.09 27.05 2.45
CA THR A 451 3.73 25.73 2.59
C THR A 451 4.19 25.44 4.01
N GLU A 452 4.15 26.42 4.90
CA GLU A 452 4.50 26.28 6.31
C GLU A 452 3.26 25.99 7.15
N LEU A 453 3.46 25.29 8.26
CA LEU A 453 2.40 24.99 9.23
C LEU A 453 2.27 26.15 10.22
N GLN A 454 1.06 26.40 10.69
CA GLN A 454 0.85 27.34 11.78
C GLN A 454 1.33 26.76 13.11
N PHE A 455 1.91 27.58 13.97
CA PHE A 455 2.38 27.14 15.30
C PHE A 455 1.27 26.56 16.17
N SER A 456 0.04 26.99 15.97
CA SER A 456 -1.14 26.58 16.73
C SER A 456 -1.93 25.41 16.12
N ASP A 457 -1.54 24.87 14.96
CA ASP A 457 -2.27 23.80 14.25
C ASP A 457 -2.60 22.59 15.14
N MET A 458 -1.69 22.25 16.05
CA MET A 458 -1.87 21.09 16.93
C MET A 458 -3.01 21.28 17.94
N TYR A 459 -3.36 22.54 18.34
CA TYR A 459 -4.55 22.77 19.14
C TYR A 459 -5.82 22.46 18.35
N CYS A 460 -5.89 22.89 17.08
CA CYS A 460 -6.99 22.57 16.18
C CYS A 460 -7.14 21.04 16.00
N LEU A 461 -6.04 20.34 15.76
CA LEU A 461 -6.05 18.89 15.59
C LEU A 461 -6.48 18.18 16.87
N MET A 462 -6.03 18.63 18.03
CA MET A 462 -6.41 18.08 19.34
C MET A 462 -7.89 18.29 19.64
N ALA A 463 -8.43 19.49 19.36
CA ALA A 463 -9.85 19.79 19.47
C ALA A 463 -10.68 18.85 18.56
N ALA A 464 -10.20 18.61 17.34
CA ALA A 464 -10.82 17.66 16.42
C ALA A 464 -10.85 16.23 17.01
N HIS A 465 -9.77 15.78 17.65
CA HIS A 465 -9.74 14.46 18.33
C HIS A 465 -10.75 14.40 19.48
N VAL A 466 -10.93 15.45 20.24
CA VAL A 466 -11.93 15.48 21.32
C VAL A 466 -13.37 15.47 20.76
N TYR A 467 -13.62 16.13 19.63
CA TYR A 467 -14.89 16.01 18.92
C TYR A 467 -15.17 14.58 18.46
N VAL A 468 -14.14 13.90 17.93
CA VAL A 468 -14.24 12.48 17.54
C VAL A 468 -14.54 11.60 18.74
N ASP A 469 -13.91 11.85 19.89
CA ASP A 469 -14.22 11.12 21.13
C ASP A 469 -15.71 11.29 21.50
N LEU A 470 -16.22 12.52 21.51
CA LEU A 470 -17.63 12.80 21.79
C LEU A 470 -18.57 12.12 20.79
N TRP A 471 -18.26 12.18 19.51
CA TRP A 471 -19.05 11.53 18.47
C TRP A 471 -19.08 10.00 18.66
N THR A 472 -17.94 9.39 18.91
CA THR A 472 -17.86 7.93 19.11
C THR A 472 -18.55 7.45 20.39
N GLU A 473 -18.55 8.26 21.44
CA GLU A 473 -19.18 7.94 22.73
C GLU A 473 -20.68 8.19 22.73
N SER A 474 -21.15 9.28 22.16
CA SER A 474 -22.57 9.69 22.18
C SER A 474 -23.36 9.23 20.94
N GLY A 475 -22.68 8.97 19.81
CA GLY A 475 -23.31 8.79 18.51
C GLY A 475 -23.93 10.07 17.93
N ASP A 476 -23.68 11.24 18.54
CA ASP A 476 -24.20 12.52 18.08
C ASP A 476 -23.40 13.04 16.90
N GLU A 477 -24.02 13.06 15.73
CA GLU A 477 -23.37 13.50 14.49
C GLU A 477 -23.09 15.02 14.45
N ASP A 478 -23.75 15.83 15.29
CA ASP A 478 -23.46 17.25 15.39
C ASP A 478 -21.97 17.49 15.75
N MET A 479 -21.39 16.59 16.54
CA MET A 479 -19.96 16.63 16.87
C MET A 479 -19.08 16.39 15.64
N ALA A 480 -19.46 15.47 14.77
CA ALA A 480 -18.75 15.24 13.51
C ALA A 480 -18.83 16.46 12.57
N TRP A 481 -19.98 17.10 12.49
CA TRP A 481 -20.18 18.31 11.68
C TRP A 481 -19.35 19.48 12.17
N GLN A 482 -19.33 19.72 13.47
CA GLN A 482 -18.49 20.74 14.08
C GLN A 482 -17.01 20.44 13.90
N CYS A 483 -16.61 19.18 14.00
CA CYS A 483 -15.25 18.73 13.72
C CYS A 483 -14.83 19.03 12.28
N LEU A 484 -15.71 18.72 11.30
CA LEU A 484 -15.44 19.05 9.88
C LEU A 484 -15.26 20.54 9.66
N GLY A 485 -16.14 21.35 10.25
CA GLY A 485 -16.06 22.82 10.17
C GLY A 485 -14.73 23.34 10.72
N LEU A 486 -14.34 22.89 11.92
CA LEU A 486 -13.08 23.26 12.54
C LEU A 486 -11.86 22.88 11.69
N LEU A 487 -11.84 21.66 11.15
CA LEU A 487 -10.74 21.20 10.30
C LEU A 487 -10.69 21.92 8.95
N GLN A 488 -11.84 22.33 8.39
CA GLN A 488 -11.89 23.16 7.18
C GLN A 488 -11.33 24.58 7.48
N GLU A 489 -11.65 25.18 8.63
CA GLU A 489 -11.03 26.41 9.12
C GLU A 489 -9.50 26.22 9.24
N GLY A 490 -9.07 25.11 9.88
CA GLY A 490 -7.66 24.75 10.01
C GLY A 490 -6.96 24.64 8.66
N LEU A 491 -7.58 23.96 7.71
CA LEU A 491 -7.02 23.77 6.36
C LEU A 491 -6.96 25.09 5.56
N SER A 492 -7.88 26.04 5.78
CA SER A 492 -7.82 27.36 5.15
C SER A 492 -6.61 28.18 5.61
N ASN A 493 -6.22 28.04 6.89
CA ASN A 493 -5.05 28.71 7.48
C ASN A 493 -3.74 27.94 7.23
N SER A 494 -3.78 26.61 7.11
CA SER A 494 -2.64 25.72 6.87
C SER A 494 -2.89 24.76 5.71
N PRO A 495 -2.88 25.22 4.45
CA PRO A 495 -3.25 24.41 3.29
C PRO A 495 -2.34 23.18 3.06
N SER A 496 -1.14 23.20 3.58
CA SER A 496 -0.16 22.10 3.48
C SER A 496 -0.22 21.09 4.64
N ASN A 497 -1.08 21.31 5.65
CA ASN A 497 -1.15 20.42 6.79
C ASN A 497 -1.74 19.05 6.41
N ALA A 498 -0.87 18.05 6.32
CA ALA A 498 -1.26 16.69 5.94
C ALA A 498 -2.19 16.03 6.97
N GLN A 499 -2.04 16.31 8.27
CA GLN A 499 -2.87 15.71 9.32
C GLN A 499 -4.32 16.22 9.26
N PHE A 500 -4.53 17.49 8.94
CA PHE A 500 -5.88 18.01 8.69
C PHE A 500 -6.53 17.33 7.48
N LYS A 501 -5.78 17.18 6.39
CA LYS A 501 -6.28 16.51 5.18
C LYS A 501 -6.64 15.06 5.43
N LEU A 502 -5.78 14.32 6.13
CA LEU A 502 -6.00 12.91 6.46
C LEU A 502 -7.22 12.73 7.35
N LEU A 503 -7.37 13.56 8.39
CA LEU A 503 -8.51 13.45 9.30
C LEU A 503 -9.82 13.86 8.62
N LEU A 504 -9.81 14.93 7.80
CA LEU A 504 -10.94 15.32 6.96
C LEU A 504 -11.36 14.21 5.99
N LEU A 505 -10.39 13.60 5.31
CA LEU A 505 -10.63 12.46 4.42
C LEU A 505 -11.35 11.33 5.14
N LEU A 506 -10.85 10.95 6.31
CA LEU A 506 -11.44 9.88 7.11
C LEU A 506 -12.87 10.23 7.57
N LEU A 507 -13.09 11.46 8.03
CA LEU A 507 -14.41 11.94 8.46
C LEU A 507 -15.43 11.94 7.32
N TYR A 508 -15.05 12.45 6.13
CA TYR A 508 -15.92 12.41 4.96
C TYR A 508 -16.30 10.98 4.57
N CYS A 509 -15.33 10.07 4.56
CA CYS A 509 -15.62 8.65 4.31
C CYS A 509 -16.57 8.05 5.34
N ARG A 510 -16.40 8.38 6.63
CA ARG A 510 -17.26 7.91 7.73
C ARG A 510 -18.68 8.49 7.66
N LEU A 511 -18.86 9.61 7.00
CA LEU A 511 -20.16 10.25 6.76
C LEU A 511 -20.75 9.91 5.37
N GLY A 512 -20.06 9.11 4.56
CA GLY A 512 -20.55 8.64 3.27
C GLY A 512 -20.28 9.56 2.08
N ALA A 513 -19.35 10.51 2.19
CA ALA A 513 -18.97 11.40 1.09
C ALA A 513 -17.61 11.02 0.50
N PHE A 514 -17.54 10.78 -0.80
CA PHE A 514 -16.30 10.39 -1.47
C PHE A 514 -15.69 11.49 -2.36
N GLU A 515 -16.48 12.35 -2.98
CA GLU A 515 -15.96 13.38 -3.86
C GLU A 515 -14.93 14.32 -3.19
N PRO A 516 -15.16 14.84 -1.95
CA PRO A 516 -14.18 15.64 -1.22
C PRO A 516 -12.90 14.85 -0.90
N VAL A 517 -12.99 13.53 -0.74
CA VAL A 517 -11.88 12.64 -0.45
C VAL A 517 -10.88 12.59 -1.60
N VAL A 518 -11.36 12.56 -2.85
CA VAL A 518 -10.51 12.57 -4.05
C VAL A 518 -9.65 13.84 -4.08
N ASP A 519 -10.27 15.00 -3.84
CA ASP A 519 -9.58 16.29 -3.85
C ASP A 519 -8.55 16.40 -2.70
N LEU A 520 -8.94 15.96 -1.50
CA LEU A 520 -8.06 15.95 -0.33
C LEU A 520 -6.85 15.02 -0.55
N TYR A 521 -7.09 13.80 -1.07
CA TYR A 521 -6.02 12.87 -1.36
C TYR A 521 -5.08 13.38 -2.46
N ALA A 522 -5.61 13.97 -3.52
CA ALA A 522 -4.81 14.62 -4.56
C ALA A 522 -3.95 15.75 -3.98
N SER A 523 -4.49 16.55 -3.04
CA SER A 523 -3.77 17.63 -2.38
C SER A 523 -2.69 17.19 -1.38
N LEU A 524 -2.70 15.91 -0.96
CA LEU A 524 -1.60 15.32 -0.18
C LEU A 524 -0.32 15.15 -1.01
N ASP A 525 -0.45 15.13 -2.35
CA ASP A 525 0.66 14.92 -3.28
C ASP A 525 1.47 13.64 -2.99
N ALA A 526 0.74 12.54 -2.67
CA ALA A 526 1.33 11.24 -2.39
C ALA A 526 2.17 10.75 -3.58
N LYS A 527 3.38 10.26 -3.30
CA LYS A 527 4.36 9.88 -4.33
C LYS A 527 5.01 8.54 -4.00
N HIS A 528 5.42 7.84 -5.04
CA HIS A 528 6.23 6.62 -4.93
C HIS A 528 5.60 5.58 -3.99
N VAL A 529 6.34 5.11 -3.00
CA VAL A 529 5.89 4.07 -2.06
C VAL A 529 4.66 4.48 -1.24
N GLN A 530 4.34 5.79 -1.17
CA GLN A 530 3.14 6.26 -0.48
C GLN A 530 1.86 5.74 -1.12
N HIS A 531 1.86 5.46 -2.43
CA HIS A 531 0.71 4.81 -3.10
C HIS A 531 0.44 3.40 -2.55
N ASP A 532 1.46 2.69 -2.09
CA ASP A 532 1.32 1.39 -1.46
C ASP A 532 0.97 1.50 0.04
N THR A 533 1.52 2.51 0.73
CA THR A 533 1.41 2.61 2.19
C THR A 533 0.16 3.34 2.68
N ILE A 534 -0.32 4.36 1.95
CA ILE A 534 -1.52 5.15 2.31
C ILE A 534 -2.62 5.13 1.25
N GLY A 535 -2.37 4.52 0.08
CA GLY A 535 -3.35 4.44 -1.00
C GLY A 535 -4.66 3.74 -0.61
N PHE A 536 -4.61 2.85 0.37
CA PHE A 536 -5.80 2.18 0.91
C PHE A 536 -6.84 3.16 1.49
N LEU A 537 -6.43 4.33 1.97
CA LEU A 537 -7.34 5.36 2.47
C LEU A 537 -8.29 5.87 1.39
N LEU A 538 -7.82 5.92 0.15
CA LEU A 538 -8.62 6.30 -1.00
C LEU A 538 -9.41 5.11 -1.56
N THR A 539 -8.73 4.00 -1.85
CA THR A 539 -9.31 2.88 -2.60
C THR A 539 -10.33 2.09 -1.78
N ARG A 540 -10.21 2.04 -0.44
CA ARG A 540 -11.16 1.32 0.44
C ARG A 540 -12.60 1.82 0.30
N TYR A 541 -12.79 3.12 0.12
CA TYR A 541 -14.12 3.75 0.09
C TYR A 541 -14.63 4.07 -1.31
N ALA A 542 -13.74 4.04 -2.30
CA ALA A 542 -14.05 4.46 -3.66
C ALA A 542 -15.26 3.74 -4.26
N GLU A 543 -15.28 2.41 -4.19
CA GLU A 543 -16.41 1.60 -4.69
C GLU A 543 -17.60 1.65 -3.76
N SER A 544 -17.37 1.48 -2.45
CA SER A 544 -18.44 1.34 -1.46
C SER A 544 -19.36 2.55 -1.38
N LEU A 545 -18.88 3.72 -1.79
CA LEU A 545 -19.64 4.97 -1.83
C LEU A 545 -20.19 5.31 -3.22
N GLY A 546 -20.13 4.40 -4.19
CA GLY A 546 -20.85 4.46 -5.45
C GLY A 546 -20.30 5.40 -6.51
N GLN A 547 -19.10 5.92 -6.36
CA GLN A 547 -18.44 6.75 -7.37
C GLN A 547 -17.50 5.92 -8.23
N PHE A 548 -18.07 5.15 -9.13
CA PHE A 548 -17.37 4.17 -9.95
C PHE A 548 -16.29 4.77 -10.85
N ALA A 549 -16.55 5.93 -11.44
CA ALA A 549 -15.58 6.63 -12.28
C ALA A 549 -14.35 7.04 -11.45
N ALA A 550 -14.55 7.62 -10.27
CA ALA A 550 -13.48 8.00 -9.36
C ALA A 550 -12.74 6.75 -8.82
N ALA A 551 -13.45 5.67 -8.52
CA ALA A 551 -12.86 4.39 -8.11
C ALA A 551 -11.95 3.82 -9.20
N SER A 552 -12.39 3.80 -10.44
CA SER A 552 -11.60 3.37 -11.59
C SER A 552 -10.33 4.20 -11.76
N GLN A 553 -10.42 5.53 -11.61
CA GLN A 553 -9.25 6.42 -11.67
C GLN A 553 -8.28 6.18 -10.51
N ALA A 554 -8.78 6.02 -9.30
CA ALA A 554 -7.97 5.74 -8.10
C ALA A 554 -7.19 4.43 -8.26
N CYS A 555 -7.84 3.37 -8.72
CA CYS A 555 -7.21 2.10 -9.02
C CYS A 555 -6.14 2.23 -10.12
N ASN A 556 -6.45 2.91 -11.22
CA ASN A 556 -5.50 3.13 -12.31
C ASN A 556 -4.28 3.95 -11.87
N PHE A 557 -4.48 4.92 -10.99
CA PHE A 557 -3.39 5.74 -10.46
C PHE A 557 -2.42 4.91 -9.61
N SER A 558 -2.95 4.07 -8.71
CA SER A 558 -2.14 3.14 -7.92
C SER A 558 -1.43 2.10 -8.80
N LEU A 559 -2.13 1.49 -9.75
CA LEU A 559 -1.56 0.49 -10.67
C LEU A 559 -0.45 1.07 -11.55
N ARG A 560 -0.57 2.32 -11.97
CA ARG A 560 0.49 3.01 -12.72
C ARG A 560 1.79 3.06 -11.93
N PHE A 561 1.71 3.35 -10.62
CA PHE A 561 2.88 3.31 -9.73
C PHE A 561 3.52 1.92 -9.70
N PHE A 562 2.73 0.86 -9.46
CA PHE A 562 3.27 -0.50 -9.37
C PHE A 562 3.91 -0.95 -10.69
N HIS A 563 3.28 -0.68 -11.82
CA HIS A 563 3.82 -1.05 -13.14
C HIS A 563 5.07 -0.24 -13.50
N SER A 564 5.11 1.08 -13.22
CA SER A 564 6.31 1.87 -13.48
C SER A 564 7.47 1.46 -12.57
N ASN A 565 7.19 1.10 -11.32
CA ASN A 565 8.22 0.68 -10.38
C ASN A 565 8.92 -0.62 -10.82
N GLN A 566 8.21 -1.58 -11.42
CA GLN A 566 8.82 -2.80 -11.97
C GLN A 566 9.91 -2.47 -13.00
N LYS A 567 9.65 -1.49 -13.87
CA LYS A 567 10.62 -1.00 -14.85
C LYS A 567 11.75 -0.21 -14.20
N ASP A 568 11.41 0.75 -13.37
CA ASP A 568 12.33 1.70 -12.76
C ASP A 568 13.32 1.00 -11.82
N THR A 569 12.85 0.04 -11.03
CA THR A 569 13.71 -0.76 -10.14
C THR A 569 14.77 -1.54 -10.92
N SER A 570 14.41 -2.10 -12.09
CA SER A 570 15.39 -2.78 -12.95
C SER A 570 16.46 -1.83 -13.47
N GLU A 571 16.11 -0.59 -13.80
CA GLU A 571 17.09 0.41 -14.22
C GLU A 571 17.96 0.88 -13.04
N TYR A 572 17.43 1.03 -11.85
CA TYR A 572 18.21 1.36 -10.65
C TYR A 572 19.23 0.26 -10.31
N ILE A 573 18.87 -1.01 -10.47
CA ILE A 573 19.80 -2.13 -10.30
C ILE A 573 20.96 -2.01 -11.31
N ILE A 574 20.66 -1.70 -12.57
CA ILE A 574 21.68 -1.51 -13.61
C ILE A 574 22.59 -0.31 -13.28
N GLN A 575 22.01 0.80 -12.84
CA GLN A 575 22.79 1.96 -12.42
C GLN A 575 23.68 1.62 -11.22
N ALA A 576 23.17 0.86 -10.25
CA ALA A 576 23.94 0.42 -9.10
C ALA A 576 25.17 -0.44 -9.51
N TYR A 577 25.01 -1.33 -10.48
CA TYR A 577 26.17 -2.06 -11.06
C TYR A 577 27.17 -1.11 -11.73
N LYS A 578 26.69 -0.18 -12.57
CA LYS A 578 27.56 0.75 -13.31
C LYS A 578 28.35 1.68 -12.39
N TYR A 579 27.73 2.16 -11.33
CA TYR A 579 28.37 3.10 -10.38
C TYR A 579 29.04 2.40 -9.18
N GLY A 580 28.97 1.07 -9.09
CA GLY A 580 29.56 0.32 -8.00
C GLY A 580 28.82 0.41 -6.67
N ALA A 581 27.56 0.87 -6.67
CA ALA A 581 26.73 0.92 -5.46
C ALA A 581 26.17 -0.47 -5.12
N PHE A 582 27.03 -1.46 -4.91
CA PHE A 582 26.68 -2.87 -4.78
C PHE A 582 25.77 -3.16 -3.59
N GLU A 583 25.94 -2.45 -2.49
CA GLU A 583 25.07 -2.60 -1.30
C GLU A 583 23.62 -2.24 -1.56
N LYS A 584 23.34 -1.37 -2.55
CA LYS A 584 21.98 -0.98 -2.93
C LYS A 584 21.23 -2.02 -3.77
N ILE A 585 21.94 -2.94 -4.39
CA ILE A 585 21.33 -3.94 -5.29
C ILE A 585 20.37 -4.87 -4.52
N PRO A 586 20.77 -5.49 -3.37
CA PRO A 586 19.86 -6.26 -2.57
C PRO A 586 18.65 -5.45 -2.04
N GLU A 587 18.86 -4.16 -1.70
CA GLU A 587 17.79 -3.27 -1.25
C GLU A 587 16.75 -3.04 -2.34
N PHE A 588 17.17 -2.77 -3.58
CA PHE A 588 16.28 -2.61 -4.72
C PHE A 588 15.50 -3.89 -5.05
N ILE A 589 16.15 -5.04 -4.95
CA ILE A 589 15.49 -6.32 -5.16
C ILE A 589 14.47 -6.60 -4.04
N ALA A 590 14.83 -6.32 -2.79
CA ALA A 590 13.93 -6.45 -1.65
C ALA A 590 12.71 -5.50 -1.80
N LEU A 591 12.91 -4.26 -2.24
CA LEU A 591 11.84 -3.32 -2.54
C LEU A 591 10.91 -3.86 -3.64
N ARG A 592 11.48 -4.33 -4.76
CA ARG A 592 10.69 -4.91 -5.86
C ARG A 592 9.84 -6.09 -5.38
N ASN A 593 10.44 -7.00 -4.61
CA ASN A 593 9.71 -8.14 -4.04
C ASN A 593 8.61 -7.69 -3.07
N ARG A 594 8.90 -6.71 -2.22
CA ARG A 594 7.93 -6.13 -1.30
C ARG A 594 6.72 -5.54 -2.04
N LEU A 595 6.94 -4.84 -3.16
CA LEU A 595 5.86 -4.26 -3.96
C LEU A 595 5.09 -5.32 -4.75
N ASN A 596 5.77 -6.33 -5.30
CA ASN A 596 5.11 -7.42 -6.01
C ASN A 596 4.27 -8.31 -5.07
N GLN A 597 4.63 -8.37 -3.79
CA GLN A 597 3.92 -9.11 -2.74
C GLN A 597 2.90 -8.26 -1.98
N SER A 598 2.69 -7.01 -2.39
CA SER A 598 1.79 -6.07 -1.72
C SER A 598 0.34 -6.54 -1.76
N LEU A 599 -0.30 -6.57 -0.58
CA LEU A 599 -1.73 -6.74 -0.42
C LEU A 599 -2.51 -5.68 -1.22
N HIS A 600 -2.10 -4.42 -1.08
CA HIS A 600 -2.75 -3.29 -1.76
C HIS A 600 -2.69 -3.44 -3.29
N PHE A 601 -1.55 -3.85 -3.84
CA PHE A 601 -1.41 -4.12 -5.27
C PHE A 601 -2.40 -5.19 -5.76
N ALA A 602 -2.49 -6.31 -5.03
CA ALA A 602 -3.42 -7.39 -5.37
C ALA A 602 -4.88 -6.93 -5.30
N GLN A 603 -5.24 -6.15 -4.27
CA GLN A 603 -6.59 -5.59 -4.11
C GLN A 603 -6.95 -4.64 -5.26
N VAL A 604 -6.10 -3.65 -5.53
CA VAL A 604 -6.36 -2.64 -6.57
C VAL A 604 -6.45 -3.28 -7.95
N ARG A 605 -5.62 -4.28 -8.24
CA ARG A 605 -5.67 -5.03 -9.50
C ARG A 605 -7.00 -5.80 -9.65
N THR A 606 -7.39 -6.53 -8.63
CA THR A 606 -8.62 -7.34 -8.62
C THR A 606 -9.86 -6.46 -8.73
N GLU A 607 -9.96 -5.40 -7.91
CA GLU A 607 -11.10 -4.50 -7.91
C GLU A 607 -11.21 -3.72 -9.24
N ARG A 608 -10.07 -3.30 -9.82
CA ARG A 608 -10.09 -2.64 -11.13
C ARG A 608 -10.68 -3.52 -12.23
N MET A 609 -10.32 -4.81 -12.25
CA MET A 609 -10.87 -5.76 -13.22
C MET A 609 -12.36 -6.04 -13.00
N LEU A 610 -12.80 -6.15 -11.75
CA LEU A 610 -14.21 -6.29 -11.42
C LEU A 610 -15.02 -5.07 -11.82
N LEU A 611 -14.48 -3.85 -11.57
CA LEU A 611 -15.11 -2.61 -12.02
C LEU A 611 -15.30 -2.58 -13.53
N ASP A 612 -14.31 -3.01 -14.30
CA ASP A 612 -14.44 -3.08 -15.76
C ASP A 612 -15.60 -3.99 -16.17
N LEU A 613 -15.74 -5.17 -15.52
CA LEU A 613 -16.87 -6.06 -15.80
C LEU A 613 -18.22 -5.48 -15.38
N PHE A 614 -18.25 -4.67 -14.32
CA PHE A 614 -19.50 -4.03 -13.87
C PHE A 614 -19.89 -2.82 -14.70
N LEU A 615 -18.93 -2.03 -15.16
CA LEU A 615 -19.20 -0.76 -15.87
C LEU A 615 -19.29 -0.90 -17.38
N GLU A 616 -18.37 -1.66 -17.99
CA GLU A 616 -18.18 -1.68 -19.44
C GLU A 616 -18.98 -2.76 -20.16
N ALA A 617 -19.64 -3.63 -19.41
CA ALA A 617 -20.45 -4.67 -20.00
C ALA A 617 -21.62 -4.06 -20.80
N ASP A 618 -21.31 -3.68 -22.00
CA ASP A 618 -22.30 -3.29 -23.00
C ASP A 618 -22.68 -4.48 -23.86
N ILE A 619 -23.84 -4.43 -24.49
CA ILE A 619 -24.28 -5.45 -25.46
C ILE A 619 -23.25 -5.61 -26.59
N VAL A 620 -22.47 -4.59 -26.86
CA VAL A 620 -21.48 -4.54 -27.96
C VAL A 620 -20.23 -5.37 -27.63
N LEU A 621 -19.83 -5.44 -26.35
CA LEU A 621 -18.71 -6.25 -25.90
C LEU A 621 -19.22 -7.47 -25.13
N SER A 622 -18.93 -8.65 -25.65
CA SER A 622 -19.23 -9.89 -24.92
C SER A 622 -18.34 -9.98 -23.67
N LEU A 623 -18.78 -10.71 -22.65
CA LEU A 623 -17.94 -11.04 -21.48
C LEU A 623 -16.57 -11.61 -21.94
N GLU A 624 -16.59 -12.39 -23.00
CA GLU A 624 -15.42 -13.01 -23.62
C GLU A 624 -14.39 -11.99 -24.10
N GLU A 625 -14.84 -10.93 -24.77
CA GLU A 625 -13.96 -9.86 -25.27
C GLU A 625 -13.37 -9.05 -24.12
N SER A 626 -14.17 -8.76 -23.10
CA SER A 626 -13.71 -8.06 -21.89
C SER A 626 -12.63 -8.86 -21.13
N VAL A 627 -12.89 -10.15 -20.92
CA VAL A 627 -11.94 -11.07 -20.25
C VAL A 627 -10.65 -11.23 -21.07
N LYS A 628 -10.76 -11.37 -22.39
CA LYS A 628 -9.61 -11.45 -23.28
C LYS A 628 -8.76 -10.17 -23.24
N ALA A 629 -9.41 -9.01 -23.23
CA ALA A 629 -8.71 -7.72 -23.11
C ALA A 629 -7.97 -7.56 -21.78
N MET A 630 -8.48 -8.16 -20.70
CA MET A 630 -7.83 -8.15 -19.37
C MET A 630 -6.69 -9.18 -19.24
N CYS A 631 -6.49 -10.06 -20.21
CA CYS A 631 -5.52 -11.17 -20.16
C CYS A 631 -5.65 -12.04 -18.91
N LEU A 632 -6.89 -12.33 -18.46
CA LEU A 632 -7.17 -13.10 -17.26
C LEU A 632 -7.13 -14.60 -17.55
N SER A 633 -6.55 -15.36 -16.58
CA SER A 633 -6.67 -16.81 -16.49
C SER A 633 -7.71 -17.19 -15.45
N ALA A 634 -8.54 -18.19 -15.76
CA ALA A 634 -9.43 -18.78 -14.77
C ALA A 634 -8.69 -19.73 -13.81
N GLU A 635 -7.54 -20.26 -14.24
CA GLU A 635 -6.78 -21.28 -13.51
C GLU A 635 -5.91 -20.70 -12.40
N GLU A 636 -5.31 -19.51 -12.64
CA GLU A 636 -4.41 -18.84 -11.71
C GLU A 636 -4.82 -17.36 -11.54
N ASP A 637 -4.65 -16.84 -10.32
CA ASP A 637 -4.94 -15.44 -10.00
C ASP A 637 -3.70 -14.56 -9.87
N ASP A 638 -2.50 -15.11 -10.09
CA ASP A 638 -1.20 -14.41 -9.93
C ASP A 638 -1.05 -13.66 -8.59
N ILE A 639 -1.79 -14.04 -7.56
CA ILE A 639 -1.72 -13.43 -6.24
C ILE A 639 -0.79 -14.25 -5.34
N PRO A 640 0.24 -13.62 -4.74
CA PRO A 640 1.22 -14.31 -3.93
C PRO A 640 0.69 -14.61 -2.51
N TRP A 641 -0.33 -15.46 -2.39
CA TRP A 641 -1.06 -15.73 -1.15
C TRP A 641 -0.18 -16.09 0.05
N ASP A 642 0.86 -16.90 -0.17
CA ASP A 642 1.75 -17.38 0.91
C ASP A 642 2.75 -16.31 1.36
N ASN A 643 3.13 -15.41 0.46
CA ASN A 643 4.15 -14.38 0.69
C ASN A 643 3.57 -12.96 0.71
N MET A 644 2.25 -12.82 0.83
CA MET A 644 1.58 -11.53 0.82
C MET A 644 2.01 -10.66 1.98
N ARG A 645 2.31 -9.39 1.70
CA ARG A 645 2.75 -8.40 2.69
C ARG A 645 1.73 -7.28 2.86
N ASP A 646 1.45 -6.97 4.11
CA ASP A 646 0.73 -5.75 4.47
C ASP A 646 1.72 -4.58 4.57
N ASN A 647 1.73 -3.74 3.55
CA ASN A 647 2.58 -2.55 3.49
C ASN A 647 1.85 -1.28 3.93
N ARG A 648 0.60 -1.38 4.41
CA ARG A 648 -0.18 -0.23 4.87
C ARG A 648 0.50 0.45 6.05
N ASP A 649 0.59 1.78 6.03
CA ASP A 649 0.96 2.58 7.18
C ASP A 649 -0.29 2.83 8.04
N LEU A 650 -0.48 2.00 9.03
CA LEU A 650 -1.59 2.10 9.97
C LEU A 650 -1.33 3.12 11.10
N THR A 651 -0.22 3.82 11.05
CA THR A 651 0.21 4.84 12.02
C THR A 651 0.31 6.25 11.41
N VAL A 652 -0.24 6.44 10.21
CA VAL A 652 -0.15 7.70 9.46
C VAL A 652 -0.83 8.87 10.17
N PHE A 653 -1.84 8.59 10.98
CA PHE A 653 -2.52 9.61 11.78
C PHE A 653 -1.73 9.94 13.04
N THR A 654 -1.49 11.23 13.28
CA THR A 654 -0.94 11.68 14.56
C THR A 654 -1.92 11.35 15.68
N CYS A 655 -1.45 10.66 16.71
CA CYS A 655 -2.25 10.21 17.83
C CYS A 655 -1.50 10.42 19.15
N TRP A 656 -2.17 11.03 20.11
CA TRP A 656 -1.67 11.24 21.48
C TRP A 656 -2.45 10.43 22.51
N ASP A 657 -3.25 9.46 22.07
CA ASP A 657 -4.06 8.65 22.98
C ASP A 657 -3.18 7.76 23.86
N PRO A 658 -3.66 7.37 25.06
CA PRO A 658 -3.02 6.38 25.90
C PRO A 658 -2.76 5.06 25.17
N LYS A 659 -1.73 4.33 25.58
CA LYS A 659 -1.31 3.07 24.96
C LYS A 659 -2.45 2.06 24.81
N GLU A 660 -3.36 2.00 25.81
CA GLU A 660 -4.50 1.09 25.87
C GLU A 660 -5.57 1.40 24.81
N ARG A 661 -5.60 2.61 24.29
CA ARG A 661 -6.52 3.06 23.23
C ARG A 661 -5.91 3.01 21.83
N ARG A 662 -4.63 2.72 21.72
CA ARG A 662 -3.93 2.64 20.43
C ARG A 662 -4.14 1.31 19.74
N LEU A 663 -3.79 1.27 18.48
CA LEU A 663 -3.81 0.06 17.66
C LEU A 663 -2.83 -0.99 18.21
N THR A 664 -3.34 -2.18 18.54
CA THR A 664 -2.53 -3.32 19.00
C THR A 664 -2.09 -4.20 17.83
N ASP A 665 -1.10 -5.07 18.06
CA ASP A 665 -0.68 -6.06 17.05
C ASP A 665 -1.79 -7.07 16.75
N GLU A 666 -2.63 -7.39 17.74
CA GLU A 666 -3.81 -8.23 17.55
C GLU A 666 -4.84 -7.56 16.60
N HIS A 667 -5.05 -6.24 16.73
CA HIS A 667 -5.87 -5.49 15.78
C HIS A 667 -5.27 -5.51 14.36
N ARG A 668 -3.96 -5.37 14.24
CA ARG A 668 -3.25 -5.42 12.95
C ARG A 668 -3.41 -6.78 12.28
N GLN A 669 -3.20 -7.86 13.02
CA GLN A 669 -3.34 -9.22 12.53
C GLN A 669 -4.78 -9.51 12.08
N HIS A 670 -5.76 -9.14 12.91
CA HIS A 670 -7.16 -9.31 12.57
C HIS A 670 -7.55 -8.51 11.31
N SER A 671 -7.07 -7.26 11.19
CA SER A 671 -7.29 -6.44 9.99
C SER A 671 -6.69 -7.07 8.74
N LEU A 672 -5.49 -7.65 8.83
CA LEU A 672 -4.85 -8.33 7.71
C LEU A 672 -5.64 -9.57 7.26
N GLU A 673 -6.14 -10.35 8.20
CA GLU A 673 -6.97 -11.53 7.90
C GLU A 673 -8.29 -11.13 7.22
N ASP A 674 -8.94 -10.09 7.72
CA ASP A 674 -10.17 -9.54 7.14
C ASP A 674 -9.95 -9.07 5.68
N GLU A 675 -8.86 -8.36 5.42
CA GLU A 675 -8.46 -7.91 4.09
C GLU A 675 -8.14 -9.08 3.14
N ARG A 676 -7.43 -10.11 3.62
CA ARG A 676 -7.08 -11.28 2.83
C ARG A 676 -8.31 -12.10 2.45
N ILE A 677 -9.25 -12.29 3.37
CA ILE A 677 -10.49 -13.03 3.11
C ILE A 677 -11.35 -12.26 2.11
N TRP A 678 -11.49 -10.93 2.29
CA TRP A 678 -12.23 -10.11 1.33
C TRP A 678 -11.61 -10.20 -0.07
N LEU A 679 -10.31 -10.02 -0.20
CA LEU A 679 -9.60 -10.18 -1.47
C LEU A 679 -9.83 -11.56 -2.09
N ARG A 680 -9.83 -12.63 -1.28
CA ARG A 680 -10.04 -13.98 -1.78
C ARG A 680 -11.44 -14.19 -2.35
N ILE A 681 -12.47 -13.64 -1.71
CA ILE A 681 -13.84 -13.65 -2.25
C ILE A 681 -13.89 -12.91 -3.58
N ARG A 682 -13.29 -11.72 -3.66
CA ARG A 682 -13.29 -10.92 -4.90
C ARG A 682 -12.51 -11.61 -6.04
N SER A 683 -11.34 -12.17 -5.75
CA SER A 683 -10.56 -12.93 -6.73
C SER A 683 -11.33 -14.15 -7.24
N LEU A 684 -11.96 -14.91 -6.35
CA LEU A 684 -12.78 -16.08 -6.75
C LEU A 684 -13.98 -15.66 -7.58
N THR A 685 -14.65 -14.58 -7.24
CA THR A 685 -15.76 -14.02 -8.05
C THR A 685 -15.28 -13.64 -9.45
N LEU A 686 -14.13 -12.96 -9.56
CA LEU A 686 -13.54 -12.59 -10.84
C LEU A 686 -13.16 -13.82 -11.68
N ARG A 687 -12.53 -14.82 -11.09
CA ARG A 687 -12.14 -16.07 -11.76
C ARG A 687 -13.36 -16.89 -12.22
N LEU A 688 -14.42 -16.93 -11.43
CA LEU A 688 -15.67 -17.57 -11.81
C LEU A 688 -16.33 -16.86 -13.01
N LEU A 689 -16.37 -15.53 -13.02
CA LEU A 689 -16.84 -14.76 -14.17
C LEU A 689 -15.96 -14.98 -15.41
N THR A 690 -14.65 -15.09 -15.24
CA THR A 690 -13.71 -15.44 -16.30
C THR A 690 -13.98 -16.83 -16.86
N SER A 691 -14.28 -17.80 -15.99
CA SER A 691 -14.65 -19.16 -16.41
C SER A 691 -15.91 -19.18 -17.28
N LEU A 692 -16.92 -18.34 -16.97
CA LEU A 692 -18.12 -18.22 -17.80
C LEU A 692 -17.79 -17.76 -19.23
N ALA A 693 -16.83 -16.85 -19.38
CA ALA A 693 -16.39 -16.38 -20.69
C ALA A 693 -15.78 -17.52 -21.52
N THR A 694 -14.99 -18.40 -20.90
CA THR A 694 -14.32 -19.52 -21.58
C THR A 694 -15.26 -20.67 -21.89
N LEU A 695 -16.26 -20.94 -21.07
CA LEU A 695 -17.28 -21.99 -21.29
C LEU A 695 -18.25 -21.64 -22.42
N GLY A 696 -18.45 -20.35 -22.68
CA GLY A 696 -19.33 -19.88 -23.76
C GLY A 696 -18.82 -20.14 -25.18
N HIS A 697 -17.56 -20.55 -25.35
CA HIS A 697 -16.98 -20.87 -26.67
C HIS A 697 -17.30 -22.31 -27.09
N LYS A 698 -18.12 -22.48 -28.09
CA LYS A 698 -18.13 -23.72 -28.86
C LYS A 698 -16.80 -23.78 -29.64
N PRO A 699 -16.04 -24.91 -29.55
CA PRO A 699 -14.85 -25.05 -30.38
C PRO A 699 -15.27 -24.88 -31.84
N SER A 700 -14.64 -23.98 -32.57
CA SER A 700 -14.86 -23.84 -34.00
C SER A 700 -14.53 -25.14 -34.67
N LEU A 701 -15.40 -25.59 -35.58
CA LEU A 701 -15.25 -26.85 -36.35
C LEU A 701 -13.90 -26.98 -37.09
N LEU A 702 -13.13 -25.91 -37.22
CA LEU A 702 -11.79 -25.88 -37.83
C LEU A 702 -10.67 -26.44 -36.94
N ASN A 703 -10.89 -26.60 -35.62
CA ASN A 703 -9.90 -27.15 -34.68
C ASN A 703 -10.29 -28.51 -34.12
N SER A 704 -11.27 -29.19 -34.69
CA SER A 704 -11.80 -30.48 -34.21
C SER A 704 -10.87 -31.66 -34.41
N GLU A 705 -9.74 -31.50 -35.11
CA GLU A 705 -8.76 -32.61 -35.29
C GLU A 705 -7.65 -32.65 -34.24
N LEU A 706 -7.55 -31.66 -33.35
CA LEU A 706 -6.52 -31.56 -32.28
C LEU A 706 -7.09 -31.47 -30.86
N ALA A 707 -8.41 -31.41 -30.68
CA ALA A 707 -9.02 -31.44 -29.35
C ALA A 707 -9.18 -32.91 -28.91
N THR A 708 -8.20 -33.41 -28.21
CA THR A 708 -8.35 -34.63 -27.41
C THR A 708 -9.53 -34.45 -26.44
N GLU A 709 -10.34 -35.46 -26.27
CA GLU A 709 -11.57 -35.56 -25.45
C GLU A 709 -11.41 -35.11 -23.97
N ASN A 710 -10.19 -34.81 -23.53
CA ASN A 710 -9.84 -34.41 -22.15
C ASN A 710 -10.10 -32.95 -21.80
N GLY A 711 -10.30 -32.07 -22.78
CA GLY A 711 -10.35 -30.60 -22.49
C GLY A 711 -11.68 -30.10 -21.92
N VAL A 712 -12.81 -30.78 -22.13
CA VAL A 712 -14.13 -30.33 -21.66
C VAL A 712 -14.42 -30.82 -20.23
N GLY A 713 -13.96 -32.02 -19.87
CA GLY A 713 -14.08 -32.54 -18.52
C GLY A 713 -13.24 -31.79 -17.50
N ASP A 714 -12.03 -31.36 -17.89
CA ASP A 714 -11.13 -30.60 -17.02
C ASP A 714 -11.64 -29.19 -16.70
N LYS A 715 -12.27 -28.51 -17.66
CA LYS A 715 -12.82 -27.16 -17.44
C LYS A 715 -14.04 -27.16 -16.51
N ALA A 716 -14.90 -28.16 -16.59
CA ALA A 716 -16.03 -28.30 -15.67
C ALA A 716 -15.55 -28.65 -14.26
N SER A 717 -14.53 -29.50 -14.13
CA SER A 717 -13.86 -29.78 -12.85
C SER A 717 -13.27 -28.53 -12.21
N GLY A 718 -12.64 -27.65 -13.00
CA GLY A 718 -12.11 -26.38 -12.56
C GLY A 718 -13.18 -25.42 -12.01
N LEU A 719 -14.34 -25.31 -12.66
CA LEU A 719 -15.46 -24.48 -12.22
C LEU A 719 -16.02 -24.95 -10.87
N HIS A 720 -16.26 -26.24 -10.70
CA HIS A 720 -16.73 -26.79 -9.42
C HIS A 720 -15.70 -26.61 -8.31
N GLY A 721 -14.41 -26.73 -8.61
CA GLY A 721 -13.32 -26.48 -7.67
C GLY A 721 -13.31 -25.02 -7.17
N LEU A 722 -13.49 -24.06 -8.06
CA LEU A 722 -13.58 -22.64 -7.70
C LEU A 722 -14.82 -22.33 -6.85
N LEU A 723 -15.97 -22.91 -7.19
CA LEU A 723 -17.19 -22.77 -6.40
C LEU A 723 -17.05 -23.36 -4.99
N ALA A 724 -16.42 -24.52 -4.86
CA ALA A 724 -16.14 -25.12 -3.56
C ALA A 724 -15.23 -24.21 -2.71
N GLN A 725 -14.18 -23.65 -3.33
CA GLN A 725 -13.30 -22.68 -2.65
C GLN A 725 -14.06 -21.43 -2.22
N LEU A 726 -14.97 -20.90 -3.06
CA LEU A 726 -15.80 -19.74 -2.69
C LEU A 726 -16.67 -20.06 -1.49
N HIS A 727 -17.38 -21.19 -1.47
CA HIS A 727 -18.23 -21.57 -0.34
C HIS A 727 -17.42 -21.77 0.95
N GLN A 728 -16.27 -22.42 0.87
CA GLN A 728 -15.37 -22.58 2.02
C GLN A 728 -14.87 -21.22 2.53
N THR A 729 -14.51 -20.32 1.62
CA THR A 729 -14.07 -18.97 1.99
C THR A 729 -15.18 -18.19 2.66
N LEU A 730 -16.44 -18.29 2.18
CA LEU A 730 -17.59 -17.65 2.80
C LEU A 730 -17.89 -18.18 4.21
N GLN A 731 -17.70 -19.48 4.45
CA GLN A 731 -17.83 -20.05 5.79
C GLN A 731 -16.76 -19.50 6.73
N THR A 732 -15.51 -19.41 6.28
CA THR A 732 -14.42 -18.80 7.06
C THR A 732 -14.70 -17.32 7.32
N ALA A 733 -15.22 -16.59 6.33
CA ALA A 733 -15.61 -15.21 6.44
C ALA A 733 -16.69 -14.97 7.51
N ALA A 734 -17.71 -15.83 7.55
CA ALA A 734 -18.76 -15.76 8.56
C ALA A 734 -18.20 -15.94 9.98
N GLN A 735 -17.31 -16.92 10.18
CA GLN A 735 -16.64 -17.16 11.46
C GLN A 735 -15.76 -15.99 11.90
N LEU A 736 -15.07 -15.33 10.95
CA LEU A 736 -14.27 -14.15 11.24
C LEU A 736 -15.15 -12.96 11.61
N ALA A 737 -16.26 -12.78 10.92
CA ALA A 737 -17.23 -11.71 11.19
C ALA A 737 -17.86 -11.81 12.60
N GLU A 738 -18.11 -13.03 13.12
CA GLU A 738 -18.57 -13.25 14.49
C GLU A 738 -17.54 -12.81 15.55
N LYS A 739 -16.25 -12.93 15.23
CA LYS A 739 -15.14 -12.54 16.11
C LYS A 739 -14.66 -11.11 15.88
N ARG A 740 -15.44 -10.31 15.17
CA ARG A 740 -15.04 -8.96 14.75
C ARG A 740 -14.64 -8.10 15.94
N LYS A 741 -13.45 -7.48 15.82
CA LYS A 741 -12.93 -6.49 16.76
C LYS A 741 -13.28 -5.08 16.32
N GLN A 742 -13.54 -4.23 17.29
CA GLN A 742 -13.71 -2.81 17.04
C GLN A 742 -12.32 -2.14 17.03
N TYR A 743 -11.96 -1.56 15.91
CA TYR A 743 -10.70 -0.82 15.80
C TYR A 743 -10.83 0.59 16.41
N PRO A 744 -9.71 1.16 16.92
CA PRO A 744 -9.67 2.59 17.23
C PRO A 744 -10.12 3.44 16.02
N PHE A 745 -10.70 4.61 16.27
CA PHE A 745 -11.21 5.47 15.19
C PHE A 745 -10.16 5.79 14.12
N LEU A 746 -8.92 6.07 14.55
CA LEU A 746 -7.76 6.32 13.69
C LEU A 746 -7.04 5.04 13.23
N GLY A 747 -7.58 3.88 13.53
CA GLY A 747 -7.06 2.58 13.12
C GLY A 747 -7.41 2.25 11.66
N PRO A 748 -7.13 1.01 11.23
CA PRO A 748 -7.44 0.57 9.88
C PRO A 748 -8.94 0.63 9.63
N PRO A 749 -9.39 1.04 8.44
CA PRO A 749 -10.78 0.94 8.08
C PRO A 749 -11.21 -0.54 8.05
N SER A 750 -12.43 -0.83 8.46
CA SER A 750 -13.00 -2.16 8.26
C SER A 750 -13.17 -2.45 6.77
N THR A 751 -12.99 -3.70 6.35
CA THR A 751 -13.31 -4.10 4.98
C THR A 751 -14.83 -4.08 4.75
N ARG A 752 -15.21 -4.23 3.49
CA ARG A 752 -16.61 -4.38 3.09
C ARG A 752 -17.21 -5.75 3.48
N LEU A 753 -16.41 -6.69 3.98
CA LEU A 753 -16.78 -8.08 4.22
C LEU A 753 -18.01 -8.23 5.12
N ALA A 754 -18.00 -7.59 6.29
CA ALA A 754 -19.10 -7.70 7.24
C ALA A 754 -20.40 -7.13 6.69
N ALA A 755 -20.33 -6.02 5.96
CA ALA A 755 -21.51 -5.42 5.31
C ALA A 755 -22.01 -6.31 4.17
N ALA A 756 -21.13 -6.87 3.35
CA ALA A 756 -21.47 -7.78 2.26
C ALA A 756 -22.17 -9.07 2.76
N LEU A 757 -21.68 -9.63 3.86
CA LEU A 757 -22.32 -10.79 4.50
C LEU A 757 -23.67 -10.42 5.11
N SER A 758 -23.76 -9.31 5.83
CA SER A 758 -24.99 -8.89 6.52
C SER A 758 -26.11 -8.47 5.57
N CYS A 759 -25.79 -7.92 4.39
CA CYS A 759 -26.78 -7.55 3.37
C CYS A 759 -27.16 -8.71 2.43
N GLY A 760 -26.50 -9.86 2.54
CA GLY A 760 -26.76 -11.04 1.70
C GLY A 760 -26.11 -11.02 0.31
N SER A 761 -25.25 -10.02 0.02
CA SER A 761 -24.61 -9.87 -1.30
C SER A 761 -23.72 -11.07 -1.63
N CYS A 762 -22.86 -11.51 -0.71
CA CYS A 762 -21.97 -12.63 -0.93
C CYS A 762 -22.75 -13.93 -1.20
N GLN A 763 -23.81 -14.17 -0.46
CA GLN A 763 -24.65 -15.36 -0.61
C GLN A 763 -25.39 -15.36 -1.95
N CYS A 764 -25.97 -14.21 -2.33
CA CYS A 764 -26.67 -14.06 -3.61
C CYS A 764 -25.72 -14.21 -4.81
N GLN A 765 -24.54 -13.62 -4.76
CA GLN A 765 -23.53 -13.76 -5.81
C GLN A 765 -23.03 -15.21 -5.92
N ALA A 766 -22.79 -15.90 -4.79
CA ALA A 766 -22.40 -17.30 -4.79
C ALA A 766 -23.51 -18.20 -5.38
N ALA A 767 -24.78 -17.94 -5.04
CA ALA A 767 -25.92 -18.68 -5.61
C ALA A 767 -26.05 -18.46 -7.12
N ALA A 768 -25.84 -17.23 -7.60
CA ALA A 768 -25.84 -16.90 -9.02
C ALA A 768 -24.70 -17.62 -9.78
N LEU A 769 -23.50 -17.63 -9.20
CA LEU A 769 -22.35 -18.31 -9.79
C LEU A 769 -22.52 -19.83 -9.77
N GLN A 770 -23.15 -20.42 -8.72
CA GLN A 770 -23.52 -21.83 -8.68
C GLN A 770 -24.52 -22.19 -9.79
N LEU A 771 -25.48 -21.32 -10.06
CA LEU A 771 -26.44 -21.50 -11.15
C LEU A 771 -25.73 -21.62 -12.50
N SER A 772 -24.62 -20.95 -12.72
CA SER A 772 -23.85 -21.04 -13.95
C SER A 772 -23.27 -22.43 -14.20
N ALA A 773 -22.89 -23.15 -13.13
CA ALA A 773 -22.45 -24.54 -13.23
C ALA A 773 -23.60 -25.46 -13.63
N HIS A 774 -24.77 -25.31 -13.03
CA HIS A 774 -25.95 -26.08 -13.41
C HIS A 774 -26.36 -25.83 -14.86
N ILE A 775 -26.25 -24.59 -15.36
CA ILE A 775 -26.55 -24.29 -16.76
C ILE A 775 -25.54 -24.91 -17.70
N HIS A 776 -24.29 -24.96 -17.32
CA HIS A 776 -23.25 -25.64 -18.09
C HIS A 776 -23.49 -27.18 -18.16
N GLU A 777 -23.86 -27.79 -17.04
CA GLU A 777 -24.26 -29.20 -16.99
C GLU A 777 -25.47 -29.50 -17.89
N LEU A 778 -26.48 -28.61 -17.88
CA LEU A 778 -27.66 -28.70 -18.73
C LEU A 778 -27.31 -28.65 -20.24
N ASP A 779 -26.32 -27.84 -20.64
CA ASP A 779 -25.85 -27.77 -22.03
C ASP A 779 -25.23 -29.11 -22.48
N GLY A 780 -24.57 -29.86 -21.55
CA GLY A 780 -24.00 -31.18 -21.80
C GLY A 780 -25.02 -32.31 -21.90
N VAL A 781 -26.00 -32.35 -20.98
CA VAL A 781 -26.98 -33.44 -20.82
C VAL A 781 -28.22 -33.22 -21.71
N GLY A 782 -28.61 -31.99 -21.98
CA GLY A 782 -29.82 -31.64 -22.72
C GLY A 782 -31.10 -31.64 -21.88
N LEU A 783 -32.22 -31.22 -22.46
CA LEU A 783 -33.47 -30.97 -21.72
C LEU A 783 -34.27 -32.26 -21.43
N ASP A 784 -34.05 -33.33 -22.20
CA ASP A 784 -34.88 -34.54 -22.12
C ASP A 784 -34.50 -35.46 -20.92
N GLU A 785 -33.24 -35.37 -20.43
CA GLU A 785 -32.69 -36.26 -19.39
C GLU A 785 -32.42 -35.54 -18.03
N SER A 786 -32.86 -34.30 -17.86
CA SER A 786 -32.38 -33.39 -16.76
C SER A 786 -33.51 -32.85 -15.86
N SER A 787 -34.57 -33.61 -15.55
CA SER A 787 -35.72 -33.13 -14.81
C SER A 787 -35.37 -32.60 -13.39
N GLU A 788 -34.43 -33.25 -12.68
CA GLU A 788 -33.98 -32.86 -11.36
C GLU A 788 -33.14 -31.58 -11.43
N LEU A 789 -32.18 -31.51 -12.36
CA LEU A 789 -31.35 -30.33 -12.61
C LEU A 789 -32.22 -29.11 -12.98
N GLN A 790 -33.22 -29.26 -13.84
CA GLN A 790 -34.16 -28.18 -14.18
C GLN A 790 -34.95 -27.70 -12.98
N THR A 791 -35.33 -28.62 -12.06
CA THR A 791 -36.03 -28.26 -10.82
C THR A 791 -35.13 -27.43 -9.89
N GLN A 792 -33.86 -27.85 -9.72
CA GLN A 792 -32.87 -27.13 -8.93
C GLN A 792 -32.64 -25.74 -9.51
N MET A 793 -32.47 -25.60 -10.83
CA MET A 793 -32.31 -24.31 -11.50
C MET A 793 -33.53 -23.40 -11.29
N CYS A 794 -34.75 -23.93 -11.43
CA CYS A 794 -35.96 -23.15 -11.18
C CYS A 794 -36.06 -22.64 -9.74
N ASN A 795 -35.64 -23.46 -8.76
CA ASN A 795 -35.56 -23.05 -7.36
C ASN A 795 -34.53 -21.97 -7.14
N THR A 796 -33.35 -22.07 -7.79
CA THR A 796 -32.31 -21.05 -7.72
C THR A 796 -32.76 -19.74 -8.36
N PHE A 797 -33.46 -19.76 -9.52
CA PHE A 797 -34.02 -18.57 -10.13
C PHE A 797 -34.98 -17.81 -9.18
N LYS A 798 -35.86 -18.54 -8.50
CA LYS A 798 -36.77 -17.97 -7.51
C LYS A 798 -36.02 -17.42 -6.29
N SER A 799 -35.04 -18.18 -5.79
CA SER A 799 -34.22 -17.78 -4.63
C SER A 799 -33.46 -16.48 -4.92
N LEU A 800 -32.82 -16.34 -6.09
CA LEU A 800 -32.10 -15.14 -6.50
C LEU A 800 -33.03 -13.90 -6.50
N ALA A 801 -34.24 -14.03 -7.05
CA ALA A 801 -35.18 -12.92 -7.06
C ALA A 801 -35.63 -12.53 -5.63
N VAL A 802 -35.80 -13.50 -4.72
CA VAL A 802 -36.14 -13.24 -3.31
C VAL A 802 -34.98 -12.55 -2.60
N GLN A 803 -33.76 -13.06 -2.73
CA GLN A 803 -32.57 -12.48 -2.09
C GLN A 803 -32.31 -11.04 -2.53
N LEU A 804 -32.44 -10.75 -3.82
CA LEU A 804 -32.33 -9.38 -4.34
C LEU A 804 -33.44 -8.48 -3.80
N GLN A 805 -34.67 -9.00 -3.66
CA GLN A 805 -35.77 -8.25 -3.03
C GLN A 805 -35.51 -7.95 -1.56
N GLU A 806 -34.92 -8.89 -0.82
CA GLU A 806 -34.52 -8.69 0.58
C GLU A 806 -33.44 -7.62 0.70
N MET A 807 -32.43 -7.66 -0.16
CA MET A 807 -31.40 -6.62 -0.21
C MET A 807 -31.98 -5.24 -0.47
N LEU A 808 -32.88 -5.12 -1.45
CA LEU A 808 -33.54 -3.83 -1.74
C LEU A 808 -34.46 -3.38 -0.59
N THR A 809 -35.13 -4.30 0.09
CA THR A 809 -35.97 -4.01 1.27
C THR A 809 -35.11 -3.46 2.40
N LYS A 810 -33.92 -4.00 2.60
CA LYS A 810 -32.97 -3.48 3.58
C LYS A 810 -32.55 -2.03 3.26
N CYS A 811 -32.23 -1.75 1.99
CA CYS A 811 -31.93 -0.37 1.55
C CYS A 811 -33.11 0.59 1.81
N LYS A 812 -34.36 0.13 1.61
CA LYS A 812 -35.56 0.92 1.91
C LYS A 812 -35.72 1.14 3.43
N GLY A 813 -35.40 0.16 4.26
CA GLY A 813 -35.40 0.25 5.73
C GLY A 813 -34.41 1.31 6.23
N ASP A 814 -33.17 1.24 5.75
CA ASP A 814 -32.11 2.21 6.09
C ASP A 814 -32.54 3.65 5.75
N LEU A 815 -33.21 3.84 4.61
CA LEU A 815 -33.72 5.14 4.20
C LEU A 815 -34.89 5.62 5.10
N GLN A 816 -35.73 4.74 5.57
CA GLN A 816 -36.82 5.07 6.47
C GLN A 816 -36.32 5.50 7.85
N GLU A 817 -35.32 4.83 8.38
CA GLU A 817 -34.65 5.23 9.62
C GLU A 817 -34.06 6.64 9.52
N MET A 818 -33.51 7.01 8.33
CA MET A 818 -33.00 8.36 8.09
C MET A 818 -34.12 9.41 8.10
N LYS A 819 -35.32 9.08 7.61
CA LYS A 819 -36.48 10.00 7.60
C LYS A 819 -37.02 10.32 9.00
N GLU A 820 -36.95 9.35 9.91
CA GLU A 820 -37.53 9.44 11.25
C GLU A 820 -36.60 10.08 12.26
N GLY A 821 -35.31 10.18 11.95
CA GLY A 821 -34.23 10.72 12.79
C GLY A 821 -33.74 12.09 12.36
N LYS A 822 -32.93 12.70 13.26
CA LYS A 822 -31.99 13.76 12.83
C LYS A 822 -31.11 13.23 11.73
N LEU A 823 -30.60 14.12 10.87
CA LEU A 823 -29.69 13.79 9.77
C LEU A 823 -28.61 12.79 10.22
N LYS A 824 -28.80 11.51 9.92
CA LYS A 824 -27.82 10.45 10.14
C LYS A 824 -27.31 9.95 8.80
N THR A 825 -26.30 10.63 8.27
CA THR A 825 -25.60 10.17 7.08
C THR A 825 -24.64 9.06 7.48
N ARG A 826 -24.91 7.85 7.01
CA ARG A 826 -24.06 6.69 7.25
C ARG A 826 -23.52 6.14 5.94
N PRO A 827 -22.28 5.67 5.89
CA PRO A 827 -21.77 4.97 4.70
C PRO A 827 -22.69 3.82 4.28
N SER A 828 -23.34 3.15 5.21
CA SER A 828 -24.24 2.01 4.96
C SER A 828 -25.41 2.32 4.03
N LEU A 829 -25.89 3.57 3.99
CA LEU A 829 -26.95 3.98 3.06
C LEU A 829 -26.53 3.80 1.60
N LEU A 830 -25.31 4.16 1.28
CA LEU A 830 -24.74 3.94 -0.05
C LEU A 830 -24.17 2.54 -0.19
N GLU A 831 -23.44 2.05 0.78
CA GLU A 831 -22.77 0.75 0.71
C GLU A 831 -23.75 -0.40 0.47
N ASN A 832 -24.88 -0.45 1.15
CA ASN A 832 -25.91 -1.48 0.90
C ASN A 832 -26.52 -1.36 -0.51
N LEU A 833 -26.76 -0.15 -0.98
CA LEU A 833 -27.24 0.09 -2.35
C LEU A 833 -26.21 -0.37 -3.39
N ILE A 834 -24.91 -0.08 -3.15
CA ILE A 834 -23.85 -0.47 -4.06
C ILE A 834 -23.66 -1.99 -4.10
N PHE A 835 -23.77 -2.68 -2.95
CA PHE A 835 -23.80 -4.14 -2.95
C PHE A 835 -24.96 -4.71 -3.76
N PHE A 836 -26.13 -4.09 -3.69
CA PHE A 836 -27.26 -4.48 -4.54
C PHE A 836 -26.90 -4.29 -6.02
N VAL A 837 -26.33 -3.14 -6.41
CA VAL A 837 -25.91 -2.85 -7.79
C VAL A 837 -24.87 -3.85 -8.29
N GLU A 838 -23.82 -4.13 -7.51
CA GLU A 838 -22.79 -5.11 -7.86
C GLU A 838 -23.39 -6.51 -8.01
N THR A 839 -24.26 -6.90 -7.09
CA THR A 839 -24.93 -8.21 -7.15
C THR A 839 -25.81 -8.35 -8.38
N VAL A 840 -26.56 -7.29 -8.74
CA VAL A 840 -27.32 -7.24 -9.99
C VAL A 840 -26.40 -7.43 -11.20
N CYS A 841 -25.21 -6.84 -11.21
CA CYS A 841 -24.25 -7.01 -12.30
C CYS A 841 -23.78 -8.46 -12.42
N VAL A 842 -23.46 -9.13 -11.31
CA VAL A 842 -23.09 -10.55 -11.32
C VAL A 842 -24.25 -11.41 -11.81
N VAL A 843 -25.46 -11.20 -11.27
CA VAL A 843 -26.66 -11.94 -11.71
C VAL A 843 -26.95 -11.72 -13.18
N PHE A 844 -26.75 -10.50 -13.68
CA PHE A 844 -26.90 -10.16 -15.09
C PHE A 844 -25.92 -10.94 -15.98
N TRP A 845 -24.66 -11.10 -15.60
CA TRP A 845 -23.70 -11.91 -16.34
C TRP A 845 -24.08 -13.37 -16.40
N VAL A 846 -24.55 -13.92 -15.26
CA VAL A 846 -25.06 -15.30 -15.22
C VAL A 846 -26.34 -15.44 -16.06
N ALA A 847 -27.25 -14.48 -16.01
CA ALA A 847 -28.45 -14.47 -16.84
C ALA A 847 -28.12 -14.38 -18.34
N SER A 848 -27.12 -13.60 -18.73
CA SER A 848 -26.64 -13.49 -20.10
C SER A 848 -26.06 -14.83 -20.60
N TYR A 849 -25.25 -15.50 -19.77
CA TYR A 849 -24.75 -16.84 -20.05
C TYR A 849 -25.90 -17.85 -20.17
N SER A 850 -26.87 -17.80 -19.25
CA SER A 850 -28.06 -18.65 -19.27
C SER A 850 -28.83 -18.48 -20.58
N ALA A 851 -29.05 -17.25 -21.02
CA ALA A 851 -29.74 -16.98 -22.28
C ALA A 851 -28.97 -17.53 -23.50
N LYS A 852 -27.64 -17.45 -23.47
CA LYS A 852 -26.76 -17.98 -24.53
C LYS A 852 -26.91 -19.50 -24.67
N VAL A 853 -27.02 -20.23 -23.57
CA VAL A 853 -27.22 -21.70 -23.54
C VAL A 853 -28.66 -22.09 -23.85
N LEU A 854 -29.65 -21.42 -23.28
CA LEU A 854 -31.06 -21.81 -23.38
C LEU A 854 -31.69 -21.48 -24.77
N ARG A 855 -31.23 -20.45 -25.48
CA ARG A 855 -31.76 -20.10 -26.84
C ARG A 855 -31.56 -21.23 -27.85
N PRO A 856 -30.36 -21.81 -28.03
CA PRO A 856 -30.18 -22.97 -28.95
C PRO A 856 -31.04 -24.14 -28.57
N LEU A 857 -31.15 -24.46 -27.24
CA LEU A 857 -31.96 -25.57 -26.74
C LEU A 857 -33.46 -25.39 -27.09
N LYS A 858 -34.00 -24.17 -26.93
CA LYS A 858 -35.37 -23.86 -27.35
C LYS A 858 -35.56 -24.04 -28.83
N THR A 859 -34.62 -23.56 -29.66
CA THR A 859 -34.68 -23.70 -31.15
C THR A 859 -34.68 -25.20 -31.56
N SER A 860 -33.88 -26.00 -30.92
CA SER A 860 -33.82 -27.46 -31.15
C SER A 860 -35.13 -28.15 -30.81
N LEU A 861 -35.75 -27.78 -29.67
CA LEU A 861 -37.08 -28.29 -29.29
C LEU A 861 -38.15 -27.91 -30.30
N GLN A 862 -38.17 -26.66 -30.77
CA GLN A 862 -39.13 -26.19 -31.78
C GLN A 862 -38.98 -26.92 -33.11
N LYS A 863 -37.75 -27.27 -33.52
CA LYS A 863 -37.44 -28.10 -34.71
C LYS A 863 -37.91 -29.53 -34.50
N LYS A 864 -37.72 -30.12 -33.34
CA LYS A 864 -38.21 -31.48 -32.98
C LYS A 864 -39.74 -31.54 -32.97
N LYS A 865 -40.42 -30.50 -32.43
CA LYS A 865 -41.91 -30.37 -32.44
C LYS A 865 -42.49 -30.27 -33.85
N LYS A 866 -41.89 -29.46 -34.75
CA LYS A 866 -42.33 -29.39 -36.16
C LYS A 866 -42.21 -30.70 -36.91
N LYS A 867 -41.26 -31.57 -36.57
CA LYS A 867 -41.10 -32.88 -37.17
C LYS A 867 -42.07 -33.94 -36.63
N LYS A 868 -42.56 -33.82 -35.36
CA LYS A 868 -43.46 -34.81 -34.75
C LYS A 868 -44.96 -34.50 -34.84
N LYS A 869 -45.39 -33.35 -35.40
CA LYS A 869 -46.80 -32.89 -35.47
C LYS A 869 -47.57 -32.90 -34.14
N ASP A 870 -46.87 -32.83 -32.98
CA ASP A 870 -47.51 -32.82 -31.66
C ASP A 870 -47.81 -31.41 -31.21
N ALA A 871 -49.11 -31.09 -31.05
CA ALA A 871 -49.60 -29.75 -30.72
C ALA A 871 -49.61 -29.41 -29.19
N SER A 872 -49.27 -30.35 -28.33
CA SER A 872 -49.44 -30.17 -26.86
C SER A 872 -48.21 -30.51 -26.04
N THR A 873 -47.16 -29.69 -26.13
CA THR A 873 -46.10 -29.81 -25.15
C THR A 873 -45.90 -28.50 -24.46
N THR A 874 -46.09 -28.47 -23.16
CA THR A 874 -45.68 -27.36 -22.25
C THR A 874 -44.24 -26.97 -22.48
N GLN A 875 -43.99 -25.68 -22.32
CA GLN A 875 -42.62 -25.13 -22.36
C GLN A 875 -41.82 -25.76 -21.20
N PRO A 876 -40.52 -26.12 -21.37
CA PRO A 876 -39.73 -26.66 -20.28
C PRO A 876 -39.71 -25.74 -19.07
N ALA A 877 -39.77 -26.30 -17.87
CA ALA A 877 -39.85 -25.56 -16.60
C ALA A 877 -38.69 -24.53 -16.45
N VAL A 878 -37.49 -24.91 -16.86
CA VAL A 878 -36.30 -24.05 -16.81
C VAL A 878 -36.45 -22.77 -17.64
N MET A 879 -37.15 -22.87 -18.81
CA MET A 879 -37.36 -21.69 -19.65
C MET A 879 -38.44 -20.76 -19.07
N CYS A 880 -39.48 -21.30 -18.46
CA CYS A 880 -40.47 -20.54 -17.72
C CYS A 880 -39.84 -19.84 -16.50
N GLY A 881 -39.01 -20.59 -15.74
CA GLY A 881 -38.28 -20.05 -14.60
C GLY A 881 -37.31 -18.92 -14.98
N PHE A 882 -36.62 -19.05 -16.10
CA PHE A 882 -35.74 -17.99 -16.58
C PHE A 882 -36.52 -16.73 -17.04
N GLN A 883 -37.66 -16.91 -17.70
CA GLN A 883 -38.53 -15.80 -18.09
C GLN A 883 -39.11 -15.08 -16.87
N GLU A 884 -39.47 -15.84 -15.82
CA GLU A 884 -39.92 -15.30 -14.54
C GLU A 884 -38.79 -14.52 -13.86
N LEU A 885 -37.56 -15.06 -13.80
CA LEU A 885 -36.40 -14.36 -13.27
C LEU A 885 -36.17 -13.03 -14.00
N THR A 886 -36.14 -13.03 -15.33
CA THR A 886 -35.91 -11.80 -16.10
C THR A 886 -37.00 -10.74 -15.89
N ALA A 887 -38.27 -11.15 -15.77
CA ALA A 887 -39.39 -10.27 -15.44
C ALA A 887 -39.25 -9.67 -14.02
N ARG A 888 -38.91 -10.53 -13.05
CA ARG A 888 -38.66 -10.08 -11.66
C ARG A 888 -37.46 -9.13 -11.55
N LEU A 889 -36.37 -9.40 -12.29
CA LEU A 889 -35.22 -8.50 -12.33
C LEU A 889 -35.61 -7.13 -12.90
N GLN A 890 -36.45 -7.08 -13.95
CA GLN A 890 -36.95 -5.79 -14.51
C GLN A 890 -37.73 -5.01 -13.46
N ASP A 891 -38.62 -5.67 -12.72
CA ASP A 891 -39.39 -5.05 -11.66
C ASP A 891 -38.51 -4.55 -10.50
N LEU A 892 -37.54 -5.37 -10.06
CA LEU A 892 -36.57 -5.00 -9.03
C LEU A 892 -35.74 -3.78 -9.43
N LEU A 893 -35.28 -3.72 -10.68
CA LEU A 893 -34.55 -2.56 -11.19
C LEU A 893 -35.42 -1.29 -11.22
N ALA A 894 -36.70 -1.40 -11.58
CA ALA A 894 -37.62 -0.28 -11.53
C ALA A 894 -37.84 0.22 -10.09
N GLN A 895 -38.00 -0.72 -9.12
CA GLN A 895 -38.13 -0.37 -7.69
C GLN A 895 -36.86 0.24 -7.12
N ALA A 896 -35.68 -0.23 -7.54
CA ALA A 896 -34.39 0.32 -7.12
C ALA A 896 -34.19 1.75 -7.65
N LEU A 897 -34.57 2.02 -8.90
CA LEU A 897 -34.54 3.37 -9.48
C LEU A 897 -35.52 4.32 -8.78
N GLU A 898 -36.70 3.85 -8.37
CA GLU A 898 -37.63 4.62 -7.54
C GLU A 898 -37.06 4.91 -6.16
N HIS A 899 -36.40 3.92 -5.53
CA HIS A 899 -35.72 4.09 -4.25
C HIS A 899 -34.61 5.16 -4.35
N ILE A 900 -33.77 5.13 -5.40
CA ILE A 900 -32.73 6.14 -5.65
C ILE A 900 -33.36 7.54 -5.75
N ARG A 901 -34.43 7.71 -6.53
CA ARG A 901 -35.15 9.00 -6.62
C ARG A 901 -35.68 9.46 -5.26
N GLY A 902 -36.22 8.53 -4.48
CA GLY A 902 -36.69 8.82 -3.11
C GLY A 902 -35.55 9.28 -2.20
N GLN A 903 -34.40 8.69 -2.33
CA GLN A 903 -33.19 9.06 -1.58
C GLN A 903 -32.65 10.42 -2.02
N GLU A 904 -32.61 10.70 -3.33
CA GLU A 904 -32.24 12.02 -3.90
C GLU A 904 -33.12 13.14 -3.32
N VAL A 905 -34.44 12.94 -3.27
CA VAL A 905 -35.37 13.93 -2.71
C VAL A 905 -35.10 14.21 -1.25
N ILE A 906 -34.81 13.18 -0.46
CA ILE A 906 -34.53 13.32 0.98
C ILE A 906 -33.23 14.07 1.20
N ILE A 907 -32.16 13.68 0.49
CA ILE A 907 -30.84 14.33 0.61
C ILE A 907 -30.93 15.80 0.18
N THR A 908 -31.67 16.12 -0.87
CA THR A 908 -31.87 17.51 -1.32
C THR A 908 -32.69 18.33 -0.33
N ALA A 909 -33.63 17.69 0.38
CA ALA A 909 -34.50 18.36 1.36
C ALA A 909 -33.81 18.58 2.72
N ILE A 910 -32.63 18.04 2.95
CA ILE A 910 -31.86 18.26 4.17
C ILE A 910 -31.51 19.75 4.26
N GLN A 911 -32.19 20.43 5.17
CA GLN A 911 -31.89 21.83 5.48
C GLN A 911 -30.97 21.92 6.67
N LEU A 912 -29.94 22.75 6.51
CA LEU A 912 -28.98 23.09 7.54
C LEU A 912 -29.62 23.71 8.81
N SER A 913 -30.87 24.21 8.70
CA SER A 913 -31.66 24.75 9.83
C SER A 913 -31.98 23.75 10.94
N THR A 914 -31.75 22.43 10.68
CA THR A 914 -31.91 21.39 11.71
C THR A 914 -30.62 21.15 12.52
N LEU A 915 -29.50 21.72 12.11
CA LEU A 915 -28.26 21.68 12.86
C LEU A 915 -28.27 22.84 13.87
N THR A 916 -28.66 22.58 15.09
CA THR A 916 -28.56 23.55 16.18
C THR A 916 -27.14 23.59 16.69
N LEU A 917 -26.32 24.43 16.09
CA LEU A 917 -24.94 24.70 16.57
C LEU A 917 -25.00 25.83 17.60
N GLU A 918 -25.46 25.53 18.81
CA GLU A 918 -25.44 26.48 19.92
C GLU A 918 -23.99 26.91 20.22
N GLY A 919 -23.73 28.20 20.19
CA GLY A 919 -22.43 28.77 20.53
C GLY A 919 -21.44 28.91 19.39
N SER A 920 -21.79 28.63 18.13
CA SER A 920 -20.90 28.83 16.97
C SER A 920 -20.90 30.29 16.50
N THR A 921 -19.75 30.79 16.07
CA THR A 921 -19.63 32.08 15.38
C THR A 921 -20.15 31.98 13.95
N GLU A 922 -20.48 33.11 13.31
CA GLU A 922 -20.95 33.14 11.91
C GLU A 922 -19.90 32.57 10.94
N GLU A 923 -18.62 32.74 11.24
CA GLU A 923 -17.50 32.22 10.47
C GLU A 923 -17.39 30.70 10.58
N GLU A 924 -17.49 30.13 11.81
CA GLU A 924 -17.54 28.67 12.03
C GLU A 924 -18.70 28.03 11.28
N TRP A 925 -19.86 28.66 11.32
CA TRP A 925 -21.03 28.22 10.61
C TRP A 925 -20.80 28.14 9.09
N SER A 926 -20.08 29.10 8.52
CA SER A 926 -19.73 29.14 7.09
C SER A 926 -18.92 27.92 6.69
N PHE A 927 -17.90 27.52 7.47
CA PHE A 927 -17.10 26.31 7.19
C PHE A 927 -17.88 25.03 7.33
N THR A 928 -18.72 24.92 8.36
CA THR A 928 -19.59 23.75 8.56
C THR A 928 -20.59 23.63 7.40
N LYS A 929 -21.18 24.72 6.95
CA LYS A 929 -22.06 24.77 5.80
C LYS A 929 -21.38 24.26 4.53
N ALA A 930 -20.19 24.75 4.25
CA ALA A 930 -19.42 24.30 3.10
C ALA A 930 -19.11 22.79 3.15
N ALA A 931 -18.86 22.24 4.34
CA ALA A 931 -18.64 20.79 4.50
C ALA A 931 -19.90 19.99 4.23
N VAL A 932 -21.06 20.46 4.71
CA VAL A 932 -22.37 19.81 4.46
C VAL A 932 -22.74 19.87 2.99
N ASP A 933 -22.54 21.01 2.33
CA ASP A 933 -22.81 21.15 0.89
C ASP A 933 -21.98 20.18 0.05
N LYS A 934 -20.69 19.99 0.40
CA LYS A 934 -19.82 19.00 -0.24
C LYS A 934 -20.32 17.57 -0.02
N LEU A 935 -20.80 17.24 1.17
CA LEU A 935 -21.34 15.92 1.47
C LEU A 935 -22.61 15.64 0.67
N GLN A 936 -23.55 16.58 0.64
CA GLN A 936 -24.78 16.46 -0.14
C GLN A 936 -24.48 16.27 -1.63
N SER A 937 -23.64 17.11 -2.19
CA SER A 937 -23.20 17.02 -3.61
C SER A 937 -22.59 15.66 -3.91
N SER A 938 -21.68 15.17 -3.05
CA SER A 938 -21.05 13.86 -3.21
C SER A 938 -22.06 12.72 -3.17
N HIS A 939 -22.99 12.75 -2.23
CA HIS A 939 -24.04 11.72 -2.10
C HIS A 939 -24.95 11.67 -3.31
N LEU A 940 -25.40 12.83 -3.80
CA LEU A 940 -26.23 12.93 -5.02
C LEU A 940 -25.49 12.37 -6.24
N ARG A 941 -24.22 12.66 -6.38
CA ARG A 941 -23.40 12.09 -7.47
C ARG A 941 -23.30 10.57 -7.37
N SER A 942 -23.10 10.03 -6.19
CA SER A 942 -23.09 8.57 -5.96
C SER A 942 -24.39 7.90 -6.37
N LEU A 943 -25.53 8.51 -6.03
CA LEU A 943 -26.87 8.04 -6.41
C LEU A 943 -27.07 8.12 -7.94
N GLN A 944 -26.59 9.17 -8.58
CA GLN A 944 -26.66 9.33 -10.02
C GLN A 944 -25.87 8.23 -10.75
N GLU A 945 -24.60 7.99 -10.38
CA GLU A 945 -23.77 6.94 -10.98
C GLU A 945 -24.40 5.55 -10.80
N ALA A 946 -24.89 5.23 -9.60
CA ALA A 946 -25.60 3.98 -9.33
C ALA A 946 -26.88 3.86 -10.17
N GLY A 947 -27.67 4.93 -10.27
CA GLY A 947 -28.88 4.97 -11.08
C GLY A 947 -28.62 4.79 -12.57
N ASP A 948 -27.58 5.41 -13.11
CA ASP A 948 -27.22 5.28 -14.51
C ASP A 948 -26.75 3.86 -14.85
N LEU A 949 -26.00 3.21 -13.96
CA LEU A 949 -25.62 1.81 -14.13
C LEU A 949 -26.82 0.88 -14.10
N LEU A 950 -27.77 1.08 -13.19
CA LEU A 950 -29.02 0.30 -13.14
C LEU A 950 -29.89 0.51 -14.37
N LYS A 951 -30.01 1.75 -14.91
CA LYS A 951 -30.71 2.03 -16.16
C LYS A 951 -30.09 1.27 -17.32
N LYS A 952 -28.76 1.32 -17.44
CA LYS A 952 -28.01 0.57 -18.46
C LYS A 952 -28.30 -0.93 -18.36
N ARG A 953 -28.33 -1.51 -17.16
CA ARG A 953 -28.67 -2.93 -16.94
C ARG A 953 -30.13 -3.23 -17.28
N ALA A 954 -31.06 -2.35 -16.94
CA ALA A 954 -32.46 -2.51 -17.28
C ALA A 954 -32.70 -2.53 -18.79
N GLU A 955 -31.99 -1.71 -19.56
CA GLU A 955 -32.06 -1.70 -21.02
C GLU A 955 -31.49 -2.96 -21.63
N THR A 956 -30.32 -3.42 -21.17
CA THR A 956 -29.71 -4.66 -21.64
C THR A 956 -30.55 -5.88 -21.33
N LEU A 957 -31.19 -5.93 -20.14
CA LEU A 957 -32.05 -7.02 -19.72
C LEU A 957 -33.27 -7.20 -20.66
N LYS A 958 -33.82 -6.13 -21.24
CA LYS A 958 -34.92 -6.21 -22.22
C LYS A 958 -34.55 -7.03 -23.46
N ASN A 959 -33.27 -7.13 -23.77
CA ASN A 959 -32.76 -7.88 -24.93
C ASN A 959 -32.42 -9.33 -24.61
N LEU A 960 -32.48 -9.74 -23.32
CA LEU A 960 -32.23 -11.13 -22.87
C LEU A 960 -33.46 -12.03 -23.03
N LYS A 961 -34.30 -11.81 -24.03
CA LYS A 961 -35.46 -12.67 -24.31
C LYS A 961 -35.00 -14.03 -24.87
N ILE A 962 -35.58 -15.13 -24.29
CA ILE A 962 -35.42 -16.49 -24.78
C ILE A 962 -36.61 -16.87 -25.61
#